data_782a371e68043e4e9fe820a1a06d1095
#
_entry.id   782a371e68043e4e9fe820a1a06d1095
#
_cell.length_a   1.000
_cell.length_b   1.000
_cell.length_c   1.000
_cell.angle_alpha   90.00
_cell.angle_beta   90.00
_cell.angle_gamma   90.00
#
_symmetry.space_group_name_H-M   'P 1'
#
loop_
_entity.id
_entity.type
_entity.pdbx_description
1 polymer ?
#
loop_
_entity_poly.entity_id
_entity_poly.type
_entity_poly.pdbx_seq_one_letter_code
_entity_poly.pdbx_strand_id
1 'polypeptide(L)'
;MTDSPATAKIAVAAATYWVDRPFDYRIPPALADKVVPGVRVVVPFGGGNRRTEGIVLSLGTAQSGMRLKSIASVLDASPVLSPEMIRLAVWLRERYFCTVYDAVHAMLPAGLWYQMESVYTLCAGFDRESAYAAAGKSAQEQLVLDAVFAHGGSCPLVDLERLFENVSPARALQSLVRKGVLETDSREKRRVGDKKIRMVSLTVSAEDALLAADRREKRAPLQSACLRLLCTLDRVSFSELCYFTGASSSSVNALVKAGLAEITQDEVFRRSVLRSEEQSPLPVLNEEQRAAFEGILSLYDGEHASASLLYGVTGSGKTSVYVHLIDAMRRKGKASILLVPEIALTPQMIRIFSSYFGDDIAVLHSSLAVGERYDEWKRIKTGRARVVIGTRSAVFAPCSDLGLIIMDEEQEYTYKSENSPRYHARDAAKFRCASSNALLVLGSATPDVESRYRAEKGVYHLFTLKNRFNARQLPSVRIVDMRQELRGGNGSEVSGVLLHELRENISRGEQSILFLNRRGAASLVACGECGYTYSCPHCSVNLTWHSVTRRLVCHHCGYTRALDDACPECGGLLNQFGTGTQKLEEHLREALPDVEILRMDADSVSPAGSHEKILSQFREKKVPILIGTQMVTKGLDFENVTLVGVISADQLLYCGDYRAGERCFSLITQVVGRSGRGAKPGRAIIQTFTPQNPVIGMASRQDYEGFYAEEIELRRLQNCPPFSDIVTVTVSAEDESSVLRCCTYIRDRIRSELRGRKDAAVLGPAPLPVVRVSNRYRYRVTLHCRFDKEIRTLVSGLLIQCNTAKEYKGVLVFADYNPME
;
A
#
# COMPACT_ATOMS: atom_id res chain seq x y z
N MET A 1 -5.70 -37.83 36.76
CA MET A 1 -5.22 -36.58 36.17
C MET A 1 -6.39 -35.92 35.50
N THR A 2 -6.97 -34.86 36.05
CA THR A 2 -8.08 -34.12 35.42
C THR A 2 -7.49 -33.37 34.26
N ASP A 3 -7.84 -33.79 33.06
CA ASP A 3 -7.45 -33.11 31.80
C ASP A 3 -7.94 -31.66 31.88
N SER A 4 -7.00 -30.73 32.07
CA SER A 4 -7.32 -29.30 31.96
C SER A 4 -7.78 -29.02 30.53
N PRO A 5 -8.94 -28.34 30.33
CA PRO A 5 -9.49 -28.14 29.01
C PRO A 5 -8.50 -27.35 28.13
N ALA A 6 -8.28 -27.81 26.90
CA ALA A 6 -7.45 -27.16 25.94
C ALA A 6 -8.03 -25.77 25.60
N THR A 7 -7.15 -24.76 25.54
CA THR A 7 -7.53 -23.37 25.24
C THR A 7 -6.71 -22.80 24.10
N ALA A 8 -7.22 -21.75 23.47
CA ALA A 8 -6.52 -20.97 22.46
C ALA A 8 -6.52 -19.49 22.84
N LYS A 9 -5.38 -18.82 22.68
CA LYS A 9 -5.25 -17.37 22.74
C LYS A 9 -5.57 -16.78 21.38
N ILE A 10 -6.58 -15.93 21.32
CA ILE A 10 -7.15 -15.42 20.07
C ILE A 10 -7.11 -13.90 20.05
N ALA A 11 -6.60 -13.34 18.95
CA ALA A 11 -6.76 -11.93 18.60
C ALA A 11 -8.10 -11.77 17.87
N VAL A 12 -8.95 -10.87 18.36
CA VAL A 12 -10.36 -10.76 17.94
C VAL A 12 -10.59 -9.49 17.13
N ALA A 13 -11.27 -9.59 15.99
CA ALA A 13 -11.55 -8.48 15.07
C ALA A 13 -12.31 -7.31 15.71
N ALA A 14 -13.23 -7.61 16.63
CA ALA A 14 -14.02 -6.58 17.31
C ALA A 14 -13.31 -5.92 18.48
N ALA A 15 -12.07 -6.30 18.81
CA ALA A 15 -11.29 -5.69 19.87
C ALA A 15 -10.79 -4.31 19.42
N THR A 16 -11.07 -3.29 20.23
CA THR A 16 -10.48 -1.98 20.07
C THR A 16 -9.13 -1.91 20.78
N TYR A 17 -8.26 -0.96 20.40
CA TYR A 17 -6.88 -0.88 20.91
C TYR A 17 -6.78 -0.95 22.45
N TRP A 18 -7.71 -0.33 23.17
CA TRP A 18 -7.70 -0.27 24.65
C TRP A 18 -8.10 -1.59 25.34
N VAL A 19 -8.72 -2.52 24.61
CA VAL A 19 -9.04 -3.87 25.11
C VAL A 19 -8.26 -4.95 24.39
N ASP A 20 -7.40 -4.57 23.44
CA ASP A 20 -6.64 -5.50 22.59
C ASP A 20 -5.58 -6.26 23.40
N ARG A 21 -5.93 -7.47 23.73
CA ARG A 21 -5.07 -8.50 24.30
C ARG A 21 -5.46 -9.85 23.73
N PRO A 22 -4.60 -10.85 23.72
CA PRO A 22 -5.02 -12.21 23.40
C PRO A 22 -6.09 -12.68 24.40
N PHE A 23 -7.25 -13.08 23.89
CA PHE A 23 -8.36 -13.59 24.71
C PHE A 23 -8.32 -15.11 24.73
N ASP A 24 -8.53 -15.71 25.92
CA ASP A 24 -8.56 -17.15 26.09
C ASP A 24 -9.95 -17.69 25.77
N TYR A 25 -10.02 -18.69 24.87
CA TYR A 25 -11.22 -19.41 24.50
C TYR A 25 -11.01 -20.90 24.70
N ARG A 26 -12.07 -21.61 25.13
CA ARG A 26 -12.08 -23.08 25.19
C ARG A 26 -12.14 -23.66 23.78
N ILE A 27 -11.36 -24.69 23.53
CA ILE A 27 -11.40 -25.47 22.30
C ILE A 27 -12.40 -26.60 22.50
N PRO A 28 -13.52 -26.68 21.74
CA PRO A 28 -14.41 -27.83 21.77
C PRO A 28 -13.68 -29.09 21.30
N PRO A 29 -13.95 -30.29 21.89
CA PRO A 29 -13.30 -31.55 21.47
C PRO A 29 -13.41 -31.82 19.96
N ALA A 30 -14.56 -31.49 19.36
CA ALA A 30 -14.80 -31.68 17.91
C ALA A 30 -13.94 -30.78 17.01
N LEU A 31 -13.27 -29.75 17.57
CA LEU A 31 -12.43 -28.80 16.83
C LEU A 31 -10.95 -28.93 17.24
N ALA A 32 -10.59 -29.85 18.13
CA ALA A 32 -9.24 -29.97 18.68
C ALA A 32 -8.14 -30.12 17.62
N ASP A 33 -8.38 -30.97 16.61
CA ASP A 33 -7.42 -31.21 15.52
C ASP A 33 -7.34 -30.07 14.48
N LYS A 34 -8.33 -29.17 14.47
CA LYS A 34 -8.44 -28.08 13.49
C LYS A 34 -7.96 -26.74 14.02
N VAL A 35 -7.98 -26.56 15.35
CA VAL A 35 -7.56 -25.32 16.00
C VAL A 35 -6.07 -25.35 16.23
N VAL A 36 -5.32 -24.73 15.32
CA VAL A 36 -3.86 -24.60 15.40
C VAL A 36 -3.47 -23.11 15.24
N PRO A 37 -2.29 -22.68 15.73
CA PRO A 37 -1.84 -21.31 15.54
C PRO A 37 -1.85 -20.89 14.07
N GLY A 38 -2.35 -19.69 13.79
CA GLY A 38 -2.45 -19.14 12.43
C GLY A 38 -3.74 -19.46 11.69
N VAL A 39 -4.66 -20.26 12.25
CA VAL A 39 -6.01 -20.42 11.67
C VAL A 39 -6.95 -19.31 12.13
N ARG A 40 -7.92 -18.97 11.29
CA ARG A 40 -9.01 -18.06 11.65
C ARG A 40 -10.17 -18.85 12.22
N VAL A 41 -10.81 -18.26 13.19
CA VAL A 41 -11.92 -18.87 13.93
C VAL A 41 -13.04 -17.85 14.12
N VAL A 42 -14.25 -18.34 14.35
CA VAL A 42 -15.38 -17.52 14.80
C VAL A 42 -15.55 -17.71 16.31
N VAL A 43 -15.63 -16.61 17.03
CA VAL A 43 -15.76 -16.60 18.47
C VAL A 43 -16.84 -15.63 18.95
N PRO A 44 -17.54 -15.93 20.05
CA PRO A 44 -18.46 -14.99 20.69
C PRO A 44 -17.69 -13.93 21.48
N PHE A 45 -17.92 -12.63 21.19
CA PHE A 45 -17.22 -11.52 21.83
C PHE A 45 -18.17 -10.51 22.48
N GLY A 46 -17.71 -9.81 23.52
CA GLY A 46 -18.48 -8.82 24.27
C GLY A 46 -19.61 -9.40 25.14
N GLY A 47 -20.37 -8.54 25.80
CA GLY A 47 -21.49 -8.92 26.69
C GLY A 47 -22.66 -9.59 25.93
N GLY A 48 -22.87 -9.19 24.69
CA GLY A 48 -23.94 -9.74 23.82
C GLY A 48 -23.55 -10.99 23.04
N ASN A 49 -22.40 -11.61 23.29
CA ASN A 49 -21.93 -12.81 22.59
C ASN A 49 -21.96 -12.71 21.05
N ARG A 50 -21.77 -11.50 20.51
CA ARG A 50 -21.76 -11.31 19.05
C ARG A 50 -20.64 -12.14 18.41
N ARG A 51 -21.01 -12.97 17.42
CA ARG A 51 -20.05 -13.75 16.65
C ARG A 51 -19.12 -12.80 15.87
N THR A 52 -17.83 -13.01 16.00
CA THR A 52 -16.81 -12.22 15.31
C THR A 52 -15.64 -13.10 14.91
N GLU A 53 -14.92 -12.68 13.90
CA GLU A 53 -13.71 -13.36 13.45
C GLU A 53 -12.56 -13.12 14.42
N GLY A 54 -11.71 -14.11 14.61
CA GLY A 54 -10.47 -14.03 15.36
C GLY A 54 -9.39 -14.90 14.73
N ILE A 55 -8.14 -14.70 15.14
CA ILE A 55 -7.01 -15.53 14.74
C ILE A 55 -6.37 -16.19 15.94
N VAL A 56 -6.09 -17.47 15.82
CA VAL A 56 -5.39 -18.24 16.87
C VAL A 56 -3.91 -17.86 16.89
N LEU A 57 -3.44 -17.33 18.02
CA LEU A 57 -2.04 -16.94 18.20
C LEU A 57 -1.22 -18.06 18.83
N SER A 58 -1.78 -18.74 19.87
CA SER A 58 -1.13 -19.84 20.55
C SER A 58 -2.16 -20.75 21.22
N LEU A 59 -1.74 -21.97 21.51
CA LEU A 59 -2.51 -22.92 22.31
C LEU A 59 -2.04 -22.89 23.77
N GLY A 60 -2.90 -23.31 24.67
CA GLY A 60 -2.63 -23.39 26.11
C GLY A 60 -3.59 -24.30 26.85
N THR A 61 -3.49 -24.31 28.16
CA THR A 61 -4.37 -25.05 29.08
C THR A 61 -5.09 -24.05 29.98
N ALA A 62 -6.36 -24.29 30.27
CA ALA A 62 -7.13 -23.43 31.17
C ALA A 62 -6.67 -23.60 32.61
N GLN A 63 -6.58 -22.47 33.33
CA GLN A 63 -6.48 -22.53 34.79
C GLN A 63 -7.82 -23.01 35.39
N SER A 64 -7.75 -23.86 36.42
CA SER A 64 -8.92 -24.40 37.10
C SER A 64 -9.86 -23.28 37.59
N GLY A 65 -11.16 -23.35 37.25
CA GLY A 65 -12.19 -22.42 37.73
C GLY A 65 -12.54 -21.26 36.76
N MET A 66 -11.86 -21.06 35.63
CA MET A 66 -12.21 -20.02 34.68
C MET A 66 -13.42 -20.42 33.78
N ARG A 67 -14.44 -19.57 33.75
CA ARG A 67 -15.54 -19.67 32.78
C ARG A 67 -15.11 -19.04 31.45
N LEU A 68 -14.63 -19.87 30.54
CA LEU A 68 -14.20 -19.45 29.21
C LEU A 68 -15.35 -19.65 28.17
N LYS A 69 -15.49 -18.71 27.24
CA LYS A 69 -16.32 -18.90 26.05
C LYS A 69 -15.65 -19.90 25.11
N SER A 70 -16.44 -20.59 24.30
CA SER A 70 -15.93 -21.61 23.37
C SER A 70 -15.80 -21.04 21.95
N ILE A 71 -14.86 -21.56 21.19
CA ILE A 71 -14.74 -21.34 19.75
C ILE A 71 -15.99 -21.90 19.07
N ALA A 72 -16.62 -21.14 18.18
CA ALA A 72 -17.82 -21.54 17.45
C ALA A 72 -17.50 -22.40 16.22
N SER A 73 -16.58 -21.93 15.37
CA SER A 73 -16.14 -22.63 14.15
C SER A 73 -14.71 -22.27 13.76
N VAL A 74 -14.12 -23.11 12.89
CA VAL A 74 -12.81 -22.86 12.26
C VAL A 74 -13.05 -22.54 10.80
N LEU A 75 -12.48 -21.42 10.32
CA LEU A 75 -12.72 -20.88 8.98
C LEU A 75 -11.77 -21.44 7.91
N ASP A 76 -10.60 -21.89 8.30
CA ASP A 76 -9.52 -22.29 7.40
C ASP A 76 -9.18 -23.77 7.55
N ALA A 77 -8.96 -24.45 6.42
CA ALA A 77 -8.49 -25.84 6.42
C ALA A 77 -7.01 -25.98 6.81
N SER A 78 -6.24 -24.91 6.71
CA SER A 78 -4.82 -24.85 7.09
C SER A 78 -4.46 -23.44 7.57
N PRO A 79 -3.41 -23.27 8.40
CA PRO A 79 -3.00 -21.97 8.90
C PRO A 79 -2.80 -20.95 7.78
N VAL A 80 -3.42 -19.77 7.88
CA VAL A 80 -3.25 -18.65 6.92
C VAL A 80 -2.04 -17.78 7.27
N LEU A 81 -1.59 -17.82 8.53
CA LEU A 81 -0.36 -17.19 9.00
C LEU A 81 0.65 -18.22 9.47
N SER A 82 1.91 -18.02 9.10
CA SER A 82 3.04 -18.75 9.67
C SER A 82 3.35 -18.30 11.10
N PRO A 83 4.11 -19.08 11.89
CA PRO A 83 4.59 -18.64 13.20
C PRO A 83 5.40 -17.34 13.15
N GLU A 84 6.18 -17.11 12.09
CA GLU A 84 6.88 -15.85 11.83
C GLU A 84 5.90 -14.69 11.71
N MET A 85 4.86 -14.85 10.89
CA MET A 85 3.86 -13.80 10.66
C MET A 85 3.05 -13.48 11.92
N ILE A 86 2.79 -14.47 12.77
CA ILE A 86 2.16 -14.24 14.08
C ILE A 86 3.07 -13.37 14.96
N ARG A 87 4.38 -13.68 15.03
CA ARG A 87 5.34 -12.85 15.78
C ARG A 87 5.44 -11.43 15.21
N LEU A 88 5.44 -11.31 13.90
CA LEU A 88 5.43 -10.01 13.22
C LEU A 88 4.17 -9.20 13.56
N ALA A 89 2.98 -9.82 13.62
CA ALA A 89 1.74 -9.13 13.99
C ALA A 89 1.80 -8.57 15.41
N VAL A 90 2.32 -9.35 16.37
CA VAL A 90 2.51 -8.90 17.75
C VAL A 90 3.53 -7.75 17.80
N TRP A 91 4.64 -7.87 17.07
CA TRP A 91 5.66 -6.83 17.01
C TRP A 91 5.12 -5.53 16.38
N LEU A 92 4.31 -5.61 15.31
CA LEU A 92 3.66 -4.45 14.69
C LEU A 92 2.71 -3.75 15.67
N ARG A 93 1.93 -4.49 16.44
CA ARG A 93 1.07 -3.94 17.49
C ARG A 93 1.85 -3.07 18.46
N GLU A 94 2.97 -3.59 18.97
CA GLU A 94 3.79 -2.89 19.97
C GLU A 94 4.49 -1.66 19.40
N ARG A 95 4.91 -1.72 18.13
CA ARG A 95 5.69 -0.64 17.52
C ARG A 95 4.82 0.47 16.92
N TYR A 96 3.65 0.13 16.39
CA TYR A 96 2.81 1.05 15.61
C TYR A 96 1.44 1.35 16.23
N PHE A 97 1.24 1.01 17.50
CA PHE A 97 0.03 1.34 18.26
C PHE A 97 -1.27 0.92 17.55
N CYS A 98 -1.31 -0.26 16.99
CA CYS A 98 -2.46 -0.88 16.36
C CYS A 98 -2.96 -2.08 17.17
N THR A 99 -4.08 -2.69 16.80
CA THR A 99 -4.48 -4.00 17.34
C THR A 99 -3.69 -5.12 16.67
N VAL A 100 -3.58 -6.29 17.33
CA VAL A 100 -2.99 -7.47 16.66
C VAL A 100 -3.80 -7.84 15.43
N TYR A 101 -5.13 -7.69 15.52
CA TYR A 101 -6.01 -7.99 14.40
C TYR A 101 -5.83 -7.02 13.22
N ASP A 102 -5.61 -5.71 13.47
CA ASP A 102 -5.25 -4.76 12.40
C ASP A 102 -3.98 -5.19 11.66
N ALA A 103 -2.96 -5.62 12.42
CA ALA A 103 -1.73 -6.13 11.83
C ALA A 103 -1.98 -7.37 10.97
N VAL A 104 -2.77 -8.34 11.45
CA VAL A 104 -3.17 -9.53 10.69
C VAL A 104 -3.99 -9.14 9.46
N HIS A 105 -4.90 -8.16 9.59
CA HIS A 105 -5.71 -7.68 8.49
C HIS A 105 -4.87 -7.10 7.35
N ALA A 106 -3.78 -6.40 7.68
CA ALA A 106 -2.84 -5.88 6.68
C ALA A 106 -2.01 -6.97 5.97
N MET A 107 -1.84 -8.14 6.60
CA MET A 107 -1.04 -9.26 6.08
C MET A 107 -1.83 -10.17 5.13
N LEU A 108 -3.14 -10.22 5.25
CA LEU A 108 -3.99 -11.13 4.49
C LEU A 108 -4.71 -10.43 3.33
N PRO A 109 -4.86 -11.08 2.17
CA PRO A 109 -5.55 -10.49 1.04
C PRO A 109 -7.06 -10.37 1.31
N ALA A 110 -7.67 -9.31 0.78
CA ALA A 110 -9.09 -9.01 0.97
C ALA A 110 -10.04 -10.15 0.55
N GLY A 111 -9.62 -11.04 -0.34
CA GLY A 111 -10.40 -12.21 -0.77
C GLY A 111 -10.57 -13.31 0.29
N LEU A 112 -9.69 -13.31 1.30
CA LEU A 112 -9.79 -14.25 2.41
C LEU A 112 -10.89 -13.89 3.42
N TRP A 113 -11.22 -12.59 3.57
CA TRP A 113 -12.15 -12.16 4.62
C TRP A 113 -13.55 -12.73 4.41
N TYR A 114 -14.11 -13.23 5.51
CA TYR A 114 -15.51 -13.64 5.53
C TYR A 114 -16.39 -12.41 5.74
N GLN A 115 -17.48 -12.37 5.01
CA GLN A 115 -18.59 -11.49 5.34
C GLN A 115 -19.56 -12.30 6.22
N MET A 116 -19.81 -11.77 7.42
CA MET A 116 -20.88 -12.32 8.26
C MET A 116 -22.19 -11.83 7.66
N GLU A 117 -22.86 -12.69 6.91
CA GLU A 117 -24.16 -12.43 6.32
C GLU A 117 -25.23 -12.78 7.36
N SER A 118 -25.99 -11.78 7.78
CA SER A 118 -27.14 -12.02 8.63
C SER A 118 -28.20 -12.70 7.80
N VAL A 119 -28.67 -13.85 8.27
CA VAL A 119 -29.74 -14.64 7.66
C VAL A 119 -30.90 -14.68 8.61
N TYR A 120 -32.08 -14.37 8.12
CA TYR A 120 -33.31 -14.41 8.89
C TYR A 120 -34.09 -15.68 8.53
N THR A 121 -34.31 -16.51 9.54
CA THR A 121 -34.98 -17.83 9.38
C THR A 121 -36.27 -17.83 10.15
N LEU A 122 -37.31 -18.44 9.58
CA LEU A 122 -38.58 -18.62 10.24
C LEU A 122 -38.40 -19.56 11.44
N CYS A 123 -38.87 -19.12 12.62
CA CYS A 123 -38.76 -19.94 13.83
C CYS A 123 -39.63 -21.21 13.72
N ALA A 124 -39.13 -22.31 14.29
CA ALA A 124 -39.87 -23.56 14.36
C ALA A 124 -41.18 -23.35 15.08
N GLY A 125 -42.31 -23.72 14.45
CA GLY A 125 -43.67 -23.54 15.01
C GLY A 125 -44.47 -22.45 14.33
N PHE A 126 -43.90 -21.67 13.42
CA PHE A 126 -44.64 -20.73 12.59
C PHE A 126 -44.86 -21.33 11.18
N ASP A 127 -46.09 -21.38 10.78
CA ASP A 127 -46.48 -21.59 9.39
C ASP A 127 -46.77 -20.23 8.71
N ARG A 128 -47.20 -20.26 7.47
CA ARG A 128 -47.47 -19.03 6.70
C ARG A 128 -48.58 -18.20 7.34
N GLU A 129 -49.70 -18.85 7.79
CA GLU A 129 -50.84 -18.13 8.35
C GLU A 129 -50.53 -17.47 9.70
N SER A 130 -49.88 -18.18 10.60
CA SER A 130 -49.50 -17.69 11.91
C SER A 130 -48.45 -16.60 11.85
N ALA A 131 -47.47 -16.70 10.92
CA ALA A 131 -46.48 -15.67 10.69
C ALA A 131 -47.09 -14.35 10.20
N TYR A 132 -48.04 -14.42 9.22
CA TYR A 132 -48.73 -13.22 8.75
C TYR A 132 -49.69 -12.64 9.78
N ALA A 133 -50.35 -13.50 10.57
CA ALA A 133 -51.16 -13.03 11.71
C ALA A 133 -50.34 -12.25 12.73
N ALA A 134 -49.10 -12.70 13.04
CA ALA A 134 -48.19 -12.01 13.92
C ALA A 134 -47.66 -10.67 13.33
N ALA A 135 -47.45 -10.60 12.00
CA ALA A 135 -47.08 -9.35 11.30
C ALA A 135 -48.21 -8.32 11.28
N GLY A 136 -49.46 -8.78 11.31
CA GLY A 136 -50.64 -7.92 11.32
C GLY A 136 -50.77 -7.09 10.04
N LYS A 137 -51.10 -5.78 10.17
CA LYS A 137 -51.29 -4.86 9.02
C LYS A 137 -49.99 -4.17 8.53
N SER A 138 -48.84 -4.56 9.02
CA SER A 138 -47.53 -3.93 8.61
C SER A 138 -47.12 -4.44 7.24
N ALA A 139 -47.27 -3.61 6.21
CA ALA A 139 -46.87 -3.94 4.83
C ALA A 139 -45.38 -4.31 4.72
N GLN A 140 -44.50 -3.65 5.51
CA GLN A 140 -43.08 -3.95 5.53
C GLN A 140 -42.74 -5.29 6.16
N GLU A 141 -43.45 -5.69 7.24
CA GLU A 141 -43.27 -7.02 7.84
C GLU A 141 -43.84 -8.13 6.93
N GLN A 142 -44.93 -7.88 6.25
CA GLN A 142 -45.48 -8.81 5.26
C GLN A 142 -44.52 -9.02 4.07
N LEU A 143 -43.96 -7.94 3.55
CA LEU A 143 -42.96 -8.02 2.47
C LEU A 143 -41.68 -8.81 2.88
N VAL A 144 -41.22 -8.66 4.12
CA VAL A 144 -40.11 -9.48 4.66
C VAL A 144 -40.53 -10.96 4.71
N LEU A 145 -41.72 -11.26 5.17
CA LEU A 145 -42.23 -12.64 5.24
C LEU A 145 -42.42 -13.27 3.84
N ASP A 146 -42.92 -12.50 2.86
CA ASP A 146 -43.01 -12.94 1.46
C ASP A 146 -41.64 -13.38 0.94
N ALA A 147 -40.58 -12.57 1.18
CA ALA A 147 -39.24 -12.90 0.77
C ALA A 147 -38.69 -14.14 1.51
N VAL A 148 -38.94 -14.26 2.81
CA VAL A 148 -38.50 -15.42 3.59
C VAL A 148 -39.16 -16.71 3.11
N PHE A 149 -40.46 -16.68 2.83
CA PHE A 149 -41.15 -17.83 2.29
C PHE A 149 -40.74 -18.17 0.86
N ALA A 150 -40.50 -17.16 0.01
CA ALA A 150 -39.97 -17.36 -1.35
C ALA A 150 -38.59 -18.05 -1.36
N HIS A 151 -37.79 -17.84 -0.31
CA HIS A 151 -36.47 -18.45 -0.11
C HIS A 151 -36.54 -19.73 0.76
N GLY A 152 -37.69 -20.37 0.87
CA GLY A 152 -37.81 -21.64 1.59
C GLY A 152 -37.69 -21.53 3.11
N GLY A 153 -38.10 -20.42 3.69
CA GLY A 153 -38.12 -20.18 5.14
C GLY A 153 -36.85 -19.54 5.72
N SER A 154 -35.86 -19.21 4.87
CA SER A 154 -34.58 -18.58 5.31
C SER A 154 -34.09 -17.62 4.24
N CYS A 155 -33.96 -16.33 4.56
CA CYS A 155 -33.55 -15.28 3.62
C CYS A 155 -32.38 -14.46 4.12
N PRO A 156 -31.31 -14.25 3.31
CA PRO A 156 -30.19 -13.35 3.64
C PRO A 156 -30.61 -11.88 3.70
N LEU A 157 -29.99 -11.10 4.58
CA LEU A 157 -30.26 -9.67 4.71
C LEU A 157 -30.05 -8.91 3.39
N VAL A 158 -29.05 -9.26 2.63
CA VAL A 158 -28.71 -8.60 1.34
C VAL A 158 -29.85 -8.76 0.33
N ASP A 159 -30.52 -9.91 0.29
CA ASP A 159 -31.65 -10.14 -0.61
C ASP A 159 -32.91 -9.43 -0.11
N LEU A 160 -33.04 -9.28 1.22
CA LEU A 160 -34.10 -8.47 1.81
C LEU A 160 -33.89 -6.98 1.52
N GLU A 161 -32.67 -6.46 1.65
CA GLU A 161 -32.34 -5.05 1.36
C GLU A 161 -32.61 -4.68 -0.11
N ARG A 162 -32.39 -5.59 -1.05
CA ARG A 162 -32.70 -5.38 -2.48
C ARG A 162 -34.18 -5.19 -2.77
N LEU A 163 -35.05 -5.76 -1.95
CA LEU A 163 -36.52 -5.65 -2.11
C LEU A 163 -37.06 -4.32 -1.56
N PHE A 164 -36.30 -3.64 -0.71
CA PHE A 164 -36.70 -2.39 -0.09
C PHE A 164 -35.97 -1.20 -0.79
N GLU A 165 -36.39 -0.87 -2.02
CA GLU A 165 -35.89 0.29 -2.78
C GLU A 165 -35.99 1.57 -1.91
N ASN A 166 -34.85 2.06 -1.36
CA ASN A 166 -34.72 3.27 -0.57
C ASN A 166 -35.26 3.26 0.90
N VAL A 167 -35.67 2.13 1.44
CA VAL A 167 -36.08 2.02 2.85
C VAL A 167 -35.34 0.86 3.52
N SER A 168 -34.75 1.07 4.68
CA SER A 168 -34.09 -0.02 5.42
C SER A 168 -35.08 -1.00 6.02
N PRO A 169 -34.98 -2.33 5.78
CA PRO A 169 -35.86 -3.35 6.39
C PRO A 169 -35.60 -3.55 7.89
N ALA A 170 -34.61 -2.87 8.46
CA ALA A 170 -34.12 -3.11 9.82
C ALA A 170 -35.21 -3.04 10.90
N ARG A 171 -36.17 -2.11 10.79
CA ARG A 171 -37.27 -1.99 11.77
C ARG A 171 -38.25 -3.15 11.69
N ALA A 172 -38.61 -3.58 10.48
CA ALA A 172 -39.51 -4.72 10.26
C ALA A 172 -38.87 -6.02 10.74
N LEU A 173 -37.57 -6.22 10.43
CA LEU A 173 -36.81 -7.36 10.88
C LEU A 173 -36.68 -7.43 12.40
N GLN A 174 -36.33 -6.31 13.06
CA GLN A 174 -36.26 -6.24 14.52
C GLN A 174 -37.61 -6.52 15.18
N SER A 175 -38.70 -6.06 14.58
CA SER A 175 -40.05 -6.32 15.07
C SER A 175 -40.41 -7.81 14.98
N LEU A 176 -40.19 -8.46 13.82
CA LEU A 176 -40.46 -9.86 13.62
C LEU A 176 -39.58 -10.78 14.51
N VAL A 177 -38.33 -10.40 14.73
CA VAL A 177 -37.45 -11.12 15.68
C VAL A 177 -37.94 -10.95 17.12
N ARG A 178 -38.38 -9.75 17.52
CA ARG A 178 -38.94 -9.50 18.85
C ARG A 178 -40.26 -10.24 19.08
N LYS A 179 -41.08 -10.42 18.03
CA LYS A 179 -42.31 -11.23 18.05
C LYS A 179 -42.02 -12.74 18.04
N GLY A 180 -40.78 -13.18 17.91
CA GLY A 180 -40.34 -14.56 17.85
C GLY A 180 -40.73 -15.29 16.56
N VAL A 181 -41.16 -14.54 15.51
CA VAL A 181 -41.52 -15.10 14.19
C VAL A 181 -40.26 -15.45 13.39
N LEU A 182 -39.21 -14.59 13.47
CA LEU A 182 -37.94 -14.82 12.83
C LEU A 182 -36.85 -14.96 13.89
N GLU A 183 -35.91 -15.82 13.62
CA GLU A 183 -34.64 -15.87 14.30
C GLU A 183 -33.52 -15.36 13.38
N THR A 184 -32.50 -14.73 13.98
CA THR A 184 -31.37 -14.24 13.24
C THR A 184 -30.18 -15.17 13.46
N ASP A 185 -29.67 -15.74 12.40
CA ASP A 185 -28.41 -16.46 12.39
C ASP A 185 -27.38 -15.70 11.54
N SER A 186 -26.12 -15.96 11.75
CA SER A 186 -25.04 -15.40 10.95
C SER A 186 -24.37 -16.53 10.19
N ARG A 187 -24.47 -16.49 8.87
CA ARG A 187 -23.74 -17.43 8.01
C ARG A 187 -22.43 -16.82 7.55
N GLU A 188 -21.43 -17.65 7.54
CA GLU A 188 -20.08 -17.31 7.10
C GLU A 188 -20.03 -17.45 5.57
N LYS A 189 -19.89 -16.33 4.86
CA LYS A 189 -19.74 -16.33 3.41
C LYS A 189 -18.37 -15.82 3.02
N ARG A 190 -17.58 -16.65 2.37
CA ARG A 190 -16.27 -16.25 1.85
C ARG A 190 -16.45 -15.22 0.73
N ARG A 191 -15.70 -14.14 0.75
CA ARG A 191 -15.80 -13.06 -0.25
C ARG A 191 -15.41 -13.53 -1.65
N VAL A 192 -14.43 -14.42 -1.73
CA VAL A 192 -13.95 -15.02 -2.99
C VAL A 192 -13.72 -16.51 -2.79
N GLY A 193 -14.30 -17.34 -3.67
CA GLY A 193 -14.04 -18.78 -3.75
C GLY A 193 -12.96 -19.13 -4.77
N ASP A 194 -12.42 -20.34 -4.65
CA ASP A 194 -11.51 -20.92 -5.65
C ASP A 194 -12.22 -21.02 -6.99
N LYS A 195 -11.56 -20.56 -8.06
CA LYS A 195 -12.08 -20.75 -9.42
C LYS A 195 -11.81 -22.19 -9.84
N LYS A 196 -12.88 -22.96 -10.05
CA LYS A 196 -12.79 -24.34 -10.50
C LYS A 196 -13.24 -24.45 -11.95
N ILE A 197 -12.50 -25.21 -12.73
CA ILE A 197 -12.89 -25.61 -14.09
C ILE A 197 -13.19 -27.10 -14.07
N ARG A 198 -14.29 -27.49 -14.71
CA ARG A 198 -14.60 -28.89 -14.92
C ARG A 198 -13.71 -29.42 -16.02
N MET A 199 -12.98 -30.47 -15.74
CA MET A 199 -12.16 -31.21 -16.71
C MET A 199 -12.82 -32.55 -17.02
N VAL A 200 -12.69 -33.00 -18.24
CA VAL A 200 -13.23 -34.30 -18.71
C VAL A 200 -12.03 -35.15 -19.13
N SER A 201 -12.00 -36.39 -18.65
CA SER A 201 -11.01 -37.41 -19.01
C SER A 201 -11.68 -38.74 -19.29
N LEU A 202 -11.03 -39.63 -20.02
CA LEU A 202 -11.52 -40.99 -20.23
C LEU A 202 -11.37 -41.80 -18.91
N THR A 203 -12.33 -42.69 -18.67
CA THR A 203 -12.31 -43.70 -17.60
C THR A 203 -11.95 -45.11 -18.13
N VAL A 204 -11.85 -45.20 -19.44
CA VAL A 204 -11.54 -46.45 -20.17
C VAL A 204 -10.32 -46.26 -21.03
N SER A 205 -9.77 -47.36 -21.56
CA SER A 205 -8.62 -47.29 -22.49
C SER A 205 -8.99 -46.51 -23.76
N ALA A 206 -7.96 -45.88 -24.39
CA ALA A 206 -8.20 -45.18 -25.68
C ALA A 206 -8.78 -46.08 -26.74
N GLU A 207 -8.41 -47.39 -26.74
CA GLU A 207 -8.92 -48.39 -27.67
C GLU A 207 -10.43 -48.65 -27.44
N ASP A 208 -10.82 -48.84 -26.19
CA ASP A 208 -12.22 -49.05 -25.81
C ASP A 208 -13.07 -47.79 -26.09
N ALA A 209 -12.49 -46.60 -25.85
CA ALA A 209 -13.14 -45.34 -26.17
C ALA A 209 -13.37 -45.15 -27.67
N LEU A 210 -12.39 -45.53 -28.53
CA LEU A 210 -12.56 -45.51 -29.98
C LEU A 210 -13.65 -46.49 -30.43
N LEU A 211 -13.65 -47.73 -29.93
CA LEU A 211 -14.70 -48.71 -30.22
C LEU A 211 -16.09 -48.20 -29.78
N ALA A 212 -16.14 -47.52 -28.64
CA ALA A 212 -17.39 -46.90 -28.15
C ALA A 212 -17.78 -45.69 -29.00
N ALA A 213 -16.84 -44.94 -29.58
CA ALA A 213 -17.07 -43.84 -30.51
C ALA A 213 -17.65 -44.36 -31.84
N ASP A 214 -17.11 -45.43 -32.42
CA ASP A 214 -17.58 -46.04 -33.67
C ASP A 214 -19.06 -46.55 -33.55
N ARG A 215 -19.37 -47.21 -32.44
CA ARG A 215 -20.72 -47.66 -32.13
C ARG A 215 -21.73 -46.52 -32.03
N ARG A 216 -21.29 -45.32 -31.69
CA ARG A 216 -22.12 -44.12 -31.51
C ARG A 216 -22.18 -43.19 -32.71
N GLU A 217 -21.34 -43.42 -33.69
CA GLU A 217 -21.13 -42.50 -34.84
C GLU A 217 -22.45 -42.18 -35.57
N LYS A 218 -23.30 -43.19 -35.81
CA LYS A 218 -24.60 -42.99 -36.50
C LYS A 218 -25.76 -42.53 -35.59
N ARG A 219 -25.72 -42.87 -34.28
CA ARG A 219 -26.83 -42.58 -33.33
C ARG A 219 -26.62 -41.37 -32.46
N ALA A 220 -25.39 -41.05 -32.16
CA ALA A 220 -24.97 -39.94 -31.29
C ALA A 220 -23.63 -39.38 -31.76
N PRO A 221 -23.56 -38.73 -32.93
CA PRO A 221 -22.31 -38.29 -33.55
C PRO A 221 -21.50 -37.33 -32.67
N LEU A 222 -22.17 -36.48 -31.89
CA LEU A 222 -21.49 -35.55 -30.97
C LEU A 222 -20.81 -36.27 -29.80
N GLN A 223 -21.38 -37.38 -29.30
CA GLN A 223 -20.71 -38.21 -28.27
C GLN A 223 -19.51 -38.95 -28.87
N SER A 224 -19.61 -39.43 -30.12
CA SER A 224 -18.48 -40.00 -30.83
C SER A 224 -17.34 -39.01 -31.00
N ALA A 225 -17.66 -37.77 -31.42
CA ALA A 225 -16.69 -36.70 -31.56
C ALA A 225 -15.99 -36.37 -30.22
N CYS A 226 -16.73 -36.35 -29.12
CA CYS A 226 -16.15 -36.13 -27.80
C CYS A 226 -15.15 -37.24 -27.42
N LEU A 227 -15.51 -38.51 -27.61
CA LEU A 227 -14.64 -39.65 -27.31
C LEU A 227 -13.38 -39.61 -28.17
N ARG A 228 -13.47 -39.36 -29.48
CA ARG A 228 -12.31 -39.21 -30.37
C ARG A 228 -11.38 -38.10 -29.96
N LEU A 229 -11.93 -36.95 -29.58
CA LEU A 229 -11.11 -35.79 -29.07
C LEU A 229 -10.42 -36.16 -27.76
N LEU A 230 -11.11 -36.82 -26.83
CA LEU A 230 -10.51 -37.28 -25.56
C LEU A 230 -9.44 -38.38 -25.74
N CYS A 231 -9.50 -39.19 -26.83
CA CYS A 231 -8.42 -40.13 -27.17
C CYS A 231 -7.16 -39.40 -27.67
N THR A 232 -7.32 -38.18 -28.20
CA THR A 232 -6.18 -37.38 -28.71
C THR A 232 -5.59 -36.51 -27.62
N LEU A 233 -6.43 -36.04 -26.70
CA LEU A 233 -6.07 -35.15 -25.58
C LEU A 233 -6.47 -35.87 -24.29
N ASP A 234 -5.53 -36.31 -23.51
CA ASP A 234 -5.78 -37.09 -22.29
C ASP A 234 -6.78 -36.41 -21.33
N ARG A 235 -6.85 -35.09 -21.38
CA ARG A 235 -7.69 -34.28 -20.48
C ARG A 235 -8.03 -32.93 -21.10
N VAL A 236 -9.30 -32.55 -21.13
CA VAL A 236 -9.81 -31.33 -21.79
C VAL A 236 -10.82 -30.64 -20.88
N SER A 237 -10.87 -29.28 -20.89
CA SER A 237 -11.91 -28.60 -20.14
C SER A 237 -13.30 -28.89 -20.74
N PHE A 238 -14.30 -28.96 -19.88
CA PHE A 238 -15.69 -29.23 -20.28
C PHE A 238 -16.20 -28.25 -21.35
N SER A 239 -15.80 -26.95 -21.21
CA SER A 239 -16.15 -25.89 -22.16
C SER A 239 -15.46 -26.06 -23.51
N GLU A 240 -14.18 -26.40 -23.53
CA GLU A 240 -13.42 -26.66 -24.76
C GLU A 240 -13.90 -27.91 -25.47
N LEU A 241 -14.16 -28.99 -24.71
CA LEU A 241 -14.74 -30.20 -25.25
C LEU A 241 -16.08 -29.91 -25.98
N CYS A 242 -16.96 -29.15 -25.34
CA CYS A 242 -18.22 -28.72 -25.98
C CYS A 242 -17.97 -27.80 -27.18
N TYR A 243 -17.03 -26.88 -27.11
CA TYR A 243 -16.74 -25.94 -28.20
C TYR A 243 -16.18 -26.63 -29.43
N PHE A 244 -15.16 -27.47 -29.27
CA PHE A 244 -14.52 -28.15 -30.41
C PHE A 244 -15.38 -29.24 -31.04
N THR A 245 -16.23 -29.89 -30.27
CA THR A 245 -17.08 -30.97 -30.80
C THR A 245 -18.49 -30.52 -31.15
N GLY A 246 -18.89 -29.32 -30.78
CA GLY A 246 -20.29 -28.84 -30.88
C GLY A 246 -21.24 -29.56 -29.94
N ALA A 247 -20.74 -30.35 -29.00
CA ALA A 247 -21.53 -31.13 -28.07
C ALA A 247 -22.21 -30.26 -27.01
N SER A 248 -23.44 -30.59 -26.65
CA SER A 248 -24.14 -29.99 -25.51
C SER A 248 -23.70 -30.62 -24.19
N SER A 249 -23.94 -29.91 -23.07
CA SER A 249 -23.70 -30.45 -21.73
C SER A 249 -24.38 -31.78 -21.48
N SER A 250 -25.52 -32.03 -22.08
CA SER A 250 -26.25 -33.30 -21.97
C SER A 250 -25.49 -34.46 -22.64
N SER A 251 -24.84 -34.20 -23.78
CA SER A 251 -24.05 -35.19 -24.52
C SER A 251 -22.84 -35.66 -23.71
N VAL A 252 -22.09 -34.73 -23.09
CA VAL A 252 -20.95 -35.05 -22.23
C VAL A 252 -21.41 -35.79 -20.97
N ASN A 253 -22.46 -35.31 -20.30
CA ASN A 253 -23.02 -35.97 -19.12
C ASN A 253 -23.52 -37.40 -19.42
N ALA A 254 -24.01 -37.68 -20.65
CA ALA A 254 -24.39 -39.01 -21.08
C ALA A 254 -23.16 -39.95 -21.19
N LEU A 255 -22.00 -39.46 -21.60
CA LEU A 255 -20.75 -40.23 -21.60
C LEU A 255 -20.29 -40.56 -20.18
N VAL A 256 -20.46 -39.61 -19.25
CA VAL A 256 -20.16 -39.83 -17.83
C VAL A 256 -21.08 -40.89 -17.22
N LYS A 257 -22.40 -40.79 -17.49
CA LYS A 257 -23.37 -41.80 -17.06
C LYS A 257 -23.13 -43.19 -17.67
N ALA A 258 -22.53 -43.25 -18.85
CA ALA A 258 -22.16 -44.50 -19.53
C ALA A 258 -20.83 -45.08 -19.01
N GLY A 259 -20.17 -44.42 -18.05
CA GLY A 259 -18.90 -44.86 -17.49
C GLY A 259 -17.72 -44.77 -18.47
N LEU A 260 -17.82 -43.96 -19.52
CA LEU A 260 -16.75 -43.78 -20.55
C LEU A 260 -15.87 -42.59 -20.30
N ALA A 261 -16.37 -41.61 -19.51
CA ALA A 261 -15.65 -40.43 -19.15
C ALA A 261 -16.00 -40.02 -17.71
N GLU A 262 -15.13 -39.24 -17.08
CA GLU A 262 -15.38 -38.65 -15.78
C GLU A 262 -15.20 -37.12 -15.85
N ILE A 263 -15.88 -36.42 -14.94
CA ILE A 263 -15.72 -34.98 -14.77
C ILE A 263 -15.05 -34.76 -13.43
N THR A 264 -13.84 -34.21 -13.48
CA THR A 264 -13.10 -33.74 -12.30
C THR A 264 -13.15 -32.21 -12.21
N GLN A 265 -12.92 -31.67 -11.03
CA GLN A 265 -12.84 -30.21 -10.85
C GLN A 265 -11.38 -29.86 -10.56
N ASP A 266 -10.77 -29.09 -11.48
CA ASP A 266 -9.45 -28.55 -11.28
C ASP A 266 -9.52 -27.10 -10.87
N GLU A 267 -8.69 -26.74 -9.91
CA GLU A 267 -8.51 -25.38 -9.52
C GLU A 267 -7.65 -24.63 -10.55
N VAL A 268 -8.17 -23.48 -11.03
CA VAL A 268 -7.46 -22.63 -11.98
C VAL A 268 -7.30 -21.25 -11.36
N PHE A 269 -6.05 -20.79 -11.32
CA PHE A 269 -5.71 -19.49 -10.82
C PHE A 269 -6.04 -18.39 -11.85
N ARG A 270 -6.73 -17.32 -11.36
CA ARG A 270 -6.90 -16.09 -12.14
C ARG A 270 -5.54 -15.42 -12.23
N ARG A 271 -5.09 -15.10 -13.42
CA ARG A 271 -3.81 -14.43 -13.64
C ARG A 271 -4.03 -13.13 -14.40
N SER A 272 -3.49 -12.04 -13.86
CA SER A 272 -3.51 -10.72 -14.51
C SER A 272 -2.29 -10.49 -15.40
N VAL A 273 -1.25 -11.31 -15.25
CA VAL A 273 0.05 -11.09 -15.91
C VAL A 273 0.07 -11.75 -17.28
N LEU A 274 0.31 -10.93 -18.30
CA LEU A 274 0.64 -11.38 -19.65
C LEU A 274 1.96 -12.20 -19.57
N ARG A 275 1.90 -13.47 -19.91
CA ARG A 275 3.09 -14.35 -20.00
C ARG A 275 3.98 -13.89 -21.12
N SER A 276 5.28 -13.87 -20.87
CA SER A 276 6.24 -13.99 -21.97
C SER A 276 6.39 -15.49 -22.26
N GLU A 277 6.10 -15.90 -23.46
CA GLU A 277 6.27 -17.32 -23.90
C GLU A 277 7.75 -17.71 -24.04
N GLU A 278 8.64 -16.72 -24.18
CA GLU A 278 10.08 -16.91 -24.29
C GLU A 278 10.79 -16.45 -23.02
N GLN A 279 11.63 -17.32 -22.46
CA GLN A 279 12.56 -16.96 -21.39
C GLN A 279 13.77 -16.23 -21.97
N SER A 280 14.01 -15.03 -21.49
CA SER A 280 15.19 -14.24 -21.83
C SER A 280 16.42 -14.70 -21.02
N PRO A 281 17.62 -14.68 -21.58
CA PRO A 281 18.84 -14.88 -20.80
C PRO A 281 19.01 -13.74 -19.78
N LEU A 282 19.68 -14.04 -18.67
CA LEU A 282 19.97 -13.03 -17.65
C LEU A 282 20.80 -11.85 -18.26
N PRO A 283 20.59 -10.62 -17.80
CA PRO A 283 21.31 -9.47 -18.31
C PRO A 283 22.81 -9.58 -18.02
N VAL A 284 23.67 -9.17 -18.96
CA VAL A 284 25.11 -9.16 -18.75
C VAL A 284 25.50 -8.05 -17.78
N LEU A 285 26.18 -8.41 -16.70
CA LEU A 285 26.66 -7.45 -15.70
C LEU A 285 28.01 -6.85 -16.14
N ASN A 286 28.15 -5.53 -15.98
CA ASN A 286 29.46 -4.88 -16.03
C ASN A 286 30.27 -5.16 -14.74
N GLU A 287 31.51 -4.69 -14.68
CA GLU A 287 32.40 -4.96 -13.54
C GLU A 287 31.86 -4.45 -12.22
N GLU A 288 31.34 -3.20 -12.16
CA GLU A 288 30.75 -2.64 -10.93
C GLU A 288 29.53 -3.43 -10.46
N GLN A 289 28.64 -3.78 -11.38
CA GLN A 289 27.43 -4.56 -11.09
C GLN A 289 27.78 -5.98 -10.62
N ARG A 290 28.79 -6.61 -11.25
CA ARG A 290 29.28 -7.92 -10.87
C ARG A 290 29.89 -7.91 -9.47
N ALA A 291 30.75 -6.93 -9.18
CA ALA A 291 31.33 -6.78 -7.86
C ALA A 291 30.27 -6.55 -6.77
N ALA A 292 29.25 -5.72 -7.08
CA ALA A 292 28.13 -5.49 -6.16
C ALA A 292 27.29 -6.78 -5.96
N PHE A 293 26.98 -7.50 -7.04
CA PHE A 293 26.27 -8.77 -6.97
C PHE A 293 27.00 -9.80 -6.12
N GLU A 294 28.29 -10.06 -6.42
CA GLU A 294 29.12 -11.03 -5.71
C GLU A 294 29.30 -10.63 -4.25
N GLY A 295 29.55 -9.34 -3.98
CA GLY A 295 29.68 -8.82 -2.64
C GLY A 295 28.40 -8.96 -1.82
N ILE A 296 27.24 -8.63 -2.36
CA ILE A 296 25.95 -8.81 -1.67
C ILE A 296 25.66 -10.31 -1.46
N LEU A 297 25.89 -11.14 -2.48
CA LEU A 297 25.62 -12.58 -2.38
C LEU A 297 26.53 -13.26 -1.36
N SER A 298 27.77 -12.79 -1.19
CA SER A 298 28.71 -13.32 -0.18
C SER A 298 28.27 -13.11 1.26
N LEU A 299 27.35 -12.15 1.50
CA LEU A 299 26.75 -11.92 2.83
C LEU A 299 25.70 -12.97 3.22
N TYR A 300 25.29 -13.82 2.27
CA TYR A 300 24.31 -14.87 2.52
C TYR A 300 24.98 -16.17 2.93
N ASP A 301 24.94 -16.49 4.21
CA ASP A 301 25.39 -17.78 4.77
C ASP A 301 24.23 -18.72 5.16
N GLY A 302 22.99 -18.23 5.20
CA GLY A 302 21.81 -18.95 5.65
C GLY A 302 21.64 -19.05 7.17
N GLU A 303 22.62 -18.60 7.94
CA GLU A 303 22.64 -18.67 9.40
C GLU A 303 22.37 -17.28 10.04
N HIS A 304 22.76 -16.22 9.36
CA HIS A 304 22.63 -14.84 9.83
C HIS A 304 21.89 -13.95 8.85
N ALA A 305 21.11 -13.05 9.36
CA ALA A 305 20.51 -11.99 8.55
C ALA A 305 21.51 -10.87 8.30
N SER A 306 21.59 -10.41 7.05
CA SER A 306 22.44 -9.30 6.66
C SER A 306 21.67 -8.24 5.88
N ALA A 307 22.08 -6.99 6.00
CA ALA A 307 21.48 -5.88 5.28
C ALA A 307 22.53 -5.10 4.49
N SER A 308 22.20 -4.77 3.25
CA SER A 308 23.05 -3.97 2.36
C SER A 308 22.29 -2.77 1.79
N LEU A 309 23.03 -1.71 1.53
CA LEU A 309 22.60 -0.54 0.78
C LEU A 309 23.31 -0.55 -0.58
N LEU A 310 22.53 -0.73 -1.65
CA LEU A 310 22.99 -0.62 -3.02
C LEU A 310 22.73 0.81 -3.53
N TYR A 311 23.71 1.68 -3.36
CA TYR A 311 23.69 3.03 -3.88
C TYR A 311 24.13 3.05 -5.33
N GLY A 312 23.33 3.52 -6.24
CA GLY A 312 23.70 3.58 -7.65
C GLY A 312 23.00 4.72 -8.36
N VAL A 313 23.78 5.54 -9.09
CA VAL A 313 23.22 6.66 -9.86
C VAL A 313 22.06 6.24 -10.75
N THR A 314 21.21 7.20 -11.12
CA THR A 314 20.06 6.91 -12.00
C THR A 314 20.54 6.30 -13.32
N GLY A 315 20.04 5.12 -13.68
CA GLY A 315 20.47 4.39 -14.89
C GLY A 315 21.76 3.57 -14.72
N SER A 316 22.24 3.33 -13.49
CA SER A 316 23.38 2.45 -13.22
C SER A 316 23.12 0.95 -13.41
N GLY A 317 21.83 0.56 -13.64
CA GLY A 317 21.45 -0.83 -13.84
C GLY A 317 21.29 -1.65 -12.57
N LYS A 318 20.86 -1.03 -11.46
CA LYS A 318 20.50 -1.74 -10.21
C LYS A 318 19.60 -2.94 -10.44
N THR A 319 18.63 -2.80 -11.34
CA THR A 319 17.69 -3.88 -11.70
C THR A 319 18.40 -5.14 -12.19
N SER A 320 19.49 -5.01 -12.96
CA SER A 320 20.30 -6.17 -13.40
C SER A 320 20.90 -6.92 -12.21
N VAL A 321 21.38 -6.19 -11.20
CA VAL A 321 21.87 -6.79 -9.95
C VAL A 321 20.75 -7.52 -9.22
N TYR A 322 19.54 -6.93 -9.15
CA TYR A 322 18.39 -7.56 -8.52
C TYR A 322 18.01 -8.88 -9.20
N VAL A 323 17.96 -8.88 -10.54
CA VAL A 323 17.65 -10.11 -11.32
C VAL A 323 18.63 -11.23 -10.99
N HIS A 324 19.92 -10.94 -10.93
CA HIS A 324 20.95 -11.93 -10.58
C HIS A 324 20.85 -12.43 -9.13
N LEU A 325 20.55 -11.54 -8.17
CA LEU A 325 20.35 -11.92 -6.77
C LEU A 325 19.12 -12.82 -6.60
N ILE A 326 18.03 -12.50 -7.27
CA ILE A 326 16.80 -13.30 -7.27
C ILE A 326 17.07 -14.68 -7.88
N ASP A 327 17.77 -14.77 -9.02
CA ASP A 327 18.10 -16.05 -9.65
C ASP A 327 19.03 -16.89 -8.77
N ALA A 328 20.02 -16.27 -8.12
CA ALA A 328 20.91 -16.96 -7.18
C ALA A 328 20.13 -17.57 -6.00
N MET A 329 19.16 -16.84 -5.45
CA MET A 329 18.29 -17.35 -4.37
C MET A 329 17.35 -18.44 -4.87
N ARG A 330 16.78 -18.28 -6.06
CA ARG A 330 15.93 -19.29 -6.70
C ARG A 330 16.69 -20.61 -6.89
N ARG A 331 17.94 -20.56 -7.36
CA ARG A 331 18.80 -21.77 -7.49
C ARG A 331 19.10 -22.44 -6.15
N LYS A 332 19.12 -21.68 -5.06
CA LYS A 332 19.23 -22.19 -3.67
C LYS A 332 17.90 -22.69 -3.11
N GLY A 333 16.82 -22.69 -3.89
CA GLY A 333 15.47 -23.07 -3.45
C GLY A 333 14.80 -22.06 -2.53
N LYS A 334 15.33 -20.82 -2.42
CA LYS A 334 14.80 -19.75 -1.55
C LYS A 334 13.86 -18.83 -2.29
N ALA A 335 12.88 -18.29 -1.56
CA ALA A 335 11.97 -17.28 -2.08
C ALA A 335 12.59 -15.87 -1.98
N SER A 336 12.20 -15.01 -2.91
CA SER A 336 12.63 -13.61 -2.97
C SER A 336 11.44 -12.69 -3.08
N ILE A 337 11.48 -11.55 -2.38
CA ILE A 337 10.47 -10.49 -2.46
C ILE A 337 11.16 -9.23 -3.00
N LEU A 338 10.66 -8.70 -4.10
CA LEU A 338 11.04 -7.41 -4.66
C LEU A 338 9.92 -6.40 -4.39
N LEU A 339 10.19 -5.45 -3.52
CA LEU A 339 9.31 -4.33 -3.25
C LEU A 339 9.64 -3.16 -4.17
N VAL A 340 8.62 -2.62 -4.81
CA VAL A 340 8.73 -1.44 -5.67
C VAL A 340 7.66 -0.42 -5.30
N PRO A 341 7.89 0.89 -5.50
CA PRO A 341 6.84 1.89 -5.33
C PRO A 341 5.64 1.60 -6.25
N GLU A 342 4.41 1.95 -5.82
CA GLU A 342 3.19 1.68 -6.60
C GLU A 342 3.28 2.19 -8.04
N ILE A 343 3.87 3.36 -8.23
CA ILE A 343 4.02 4.01 -9.54
C ILE A 343 5.06 3.29 -10.42
N ALA A 344 6.05 2.63 -9.82
CA ALA A 344 7.10 1.91 -10.54
C ALA A 344 6.65 0.50 -10.99
N LEU A 345 5.60 -0.05 -10.40
CA LEU A 345 5.05 -1.36 -10.77
C LEU A 345 4.23 -1.25 -12.06
N THR A 346 4.91 -1.05 -13.16
CA THR A 346 4.29 -0.96 -14.49
C THR A 346 4.14 -2.34 -15.14
N PRO A 347 3.20 -2.52 -16.07
CA PRO A 347 3.10 -3.75 -16.87
C PRO A 347 4.39 -4.09 -17.61
N GLN A 348 5.18 -3.07 -17.99
CA GLN A 348 6.49 -3.26 -18.62
C GLN A 348 7.48 -3.90 -17.64
N MET A 349 7.56 -3.42 -16.41
CA MET A 349 8.41 -4.01 -15.38
C MET A 349 8.02 -5.47 -15.10
N ILE A 350 6.73 -5.73 -14.95
CA ILE A 350 6.21 -7.08 -14.74
C ILE A 350 6.61 -7.99 -15.91
N ARG A 351 6.46 -7.54 -17.17
CA ARG A 351 6.89 -8.30 -18.38
C ARG A 351 8.38 -8.61 -18.38
N ILE A 352 9.22 -7.63 -18.03
CA ILE A 352 10.67 -7.82 -17.96
C ILE A 352 11.03 -8.92 -16.96
N PHE A 353 10.48 -8.90 -15.76
CA PHE A 353 10.76 -9.95 -14.77
C PHE A 353 10.14 -11.30 -15.17
N SER A 354 8.94 -11.28 -15.76
CA SER A 354 8.29 -12.49 -16.27
C SER A 354 9.09 -13.16 -17.39
N SER A 355 9.83 -12.40 -18.22
CA SER A 355 10.70 -12.97 -19.23
C SER A 355 11.93 -13.70 -18.64
N TYR A 356 12.37 -13.36 -17.43
CA TYR A 356 13.46 -14.05 -16.73
C TYR A 356 12.99 -15.25 -15.91
N PHE A 357 11.84 -15.14 -15.23
CA PHE A 357 11.44 -16.11 -14.21
C PHE A 357 10.16 -16.88 -14.55
N GLY A 358 9.48 -16.54 -15.63
CA GLY A 358 8.33 -17.28 -16.13
C GLY A 358 7.19 -17.41 -15.09
N ASP A 359 6.75 -18.66 -14.87
CA ASP A 359 5.67 -18.99 -13.95
C ASP A 359 6.05 -18.92 -12.46
N ASP A 360 7.33 -18.77 -12.14
CA ASP A 360 7.79 -18.66 -10.75
C ASP A 360 7.51 -17.30 -10.12
N ILE A 361 6.98 -16.34 -10.91
CA ILE A 361 6.59 -15.01 -10.45
C ILE A 361 5.15 -14.97 -9.94
N ALA A 362 4.97 -14.27 -8.81
CA ALA A 362 3.68 -13.76 -8.33
C ALA A 362 3.72 -12.24 -8.17
N VAL A 363 2.62 -11.57 -8.51
CA VAL A 363 2.51 -10.11 -8.43
C VAL A 363 1.47 -9.70 -7.40
N LEU A 364 1.83 -8.78 -6.48
CA LEU A 364 0.95 -8.32 -5.41
C LEU A 364 0.87 -6.78 -5.38
N HIS A 365 -0.27 -6.21 -5.76
CA HIS A 365 -0.53 -4.76 -5.66
C HIS A 365 -2.01 -4.44 -5.43
N SER A 366 -2.29 -3.18 -5.09
CA SER A 366 -3.64 -2.69 -4.74
C SER A 366 -4.64 -2.74 -5.90
N SER A 367 -4.19 -2.57 -7.15
CA SER A 367 -5.03 -2.53 -8.34
C SER A 367 -5.48 -3.89 -8.87
N LEU A 368 -4.94 -5.01 -8.34
CA LEU A 368 -5.41 -6.35 -8.68
C LEU A 368 -6.84 -6.56 -8.21
N ALA A 369 -7.65 -7.24 -9.03
CA ALA A 369 -8.96 -7.70 -8.58
C ALA A 369 -8.83 -8.60 -7.34
N VAL A 370 -9.83 -8.57 -6.47
CA VAL A 370 -9.79 -9.29 -5.18
C VAL A 370 -9.50 -10.79 -5.36
N GLY A 371 -10.08 -11.39 -6.41
CA GLY A 371 -9.87 -12.80 -6.76
C GLY A 371 -8.44 -13.10 -7.25
N GLU A 372 -7.89 -12.22 -8.08
CA GLU A 372 -6.52 -12.36 -8.58
C GLU A 372 -5.50 -12.26 -7.45
N ARG A 373 -5.69 -11.28 -6.54
CA ARG A 373 -4.83 -11.10 -5.36
C ARG A 373 -4.86 -12.33 -4.43
N TYR A 374 -6.05 -12.94 -4.28
CA TYR A 374 -6.19 -14.17 -3.51
C TYR A 374 -5.45 -15.34 -4.18
N ASP A 375 -5.60 -15.49 -5.49
CA ASP A 375 -4.98 -16.57 -6.25
C ASP A 375 -3.43 -16.43 -6.27
N GLU A 376 -2.89 -15.21 -6.45
CA GLU A 376 -1.45 -14.96 -6.34
C GLU A 376 -0.92 -15.25 -4.93
N TRP A 377 -1.64 -14.82 -3.88
CA TRP A 377 -1.29 -15.13 -2.50
C TRP A 377 -1.24 -16.65 -2.25
N LYS A 378 -2.20 -17.39 -2.80
CA LYS A 378 -2.26 -18.86 -2.67
C LYS A 378 -1.11 -19.55 -3.43
N ARG A 379 -0.73 -19.05 -4.61
CA ARG A 379 0.44 -19.54 -5.36
C ARG A 379 1.73 -19.39 -4.54
N ILE A 380 1.91 -18.25 -3.90
CA ILE A 380 3.07 -18.01 -3.02
C ILE A 380 3.03 -18.96 -1.83
N LYS A 381 1.90 -19.05 -1.14
CA LYS A 381 1.72 -19.90 0.04
C LYS A 381 2.00 -21.38 -0.23
N THR A 382 1.62 -21.85 -1.41
CA THR A 382 1.83 -23.25 -1.84
C THR A 382 3.21 -23.51 -2.47
N GLY A 383 4.08 -22.49 -2.55
CA GLY A 383 5.41 -22.61 -3.15
C GLY A 383 5.43 -22.73 -4.68
N ARG A 384 4.29 -22.48 -5.34
CA ARG A 384 4.17 -22.47 -6.81
C ARG A 384 4.78 -21.21 -7.43
N ALA A 385 5.01 -20.17 -6.65
CA ALA A 385 5.70 -18.96 -7.04
C ALA A 385 6.66 -18.57 -5.90
N ARG A 386 7.94 -18.44 -6.21
CA ARG A 386 9.01 -18.13 -5.27
C ARG A 386 9.55 -16.72 -5.45
N VAL A 387 9.26 -16.07 -6.56
CA VAL A 387 9.65 -14.69 -6.86
C VAL A 387 8.41 -13.81 -6.71
N VAL A 388 8.36 -12.99 -5.69
CA VAL A 388 7.24 -12.09 -5.42
C VAL A 388 7.65 -10.68 -5.79
N ILE A 389 6.88 -10.03 -6.67
CA ILE A 389 7.05 -8.62 -7.00
C ILE A 389 5.79 -7.88 -6.54
N GLY A 390 5.98 -6.78 -5.84
CA GLY A 390 4.81 -6.02 -5.42
C GLY A 390 5.12 -4.71 -4.73
N THR A 391 4.05 -4.05 -4.33
CA THR A 391 4.14 -2.78 -3.62
C THR A 391 4.32 -3.01 -2.12
N ARG A 392 4.23 -1.97 -1.32
CA ARG A 392 4.41 -2.00 0.16
C ARG A 392 3.85 -3.25 0.85
N SER A 393 2.62 -3.64 0.51
CA SER A 393 1.95 -4.77 1.16
C SER A 393 2.54 -6.14 0.81
N ALA A 394 3.31 -6.25 -0.28
CA ALA A 394 3.97 -7.50 -0.66
C ALA A 394 5.05 -7.93 0.34
N VAL A 395 5.49 -7.05 1.23
CA VAL A 395 6.33 -7.42 2.38
C VAL A 395 5.70 -8.51 3.25
N PHE A 396 4.39 -8.69 3.21
CA PHE A 396 3.64 -9.72 3.94
C PHE A 396 3.35 -10.98 3.10
N ALA A 397 3.97 -11.14 1.94
CA ALA A 397 3.80 -12.35 1.13
C ALA A 397 4.14 -13.62 1.94
N PRO A 398 3.30 -14.68 1.89
CA PRO A 398 3.44 -15.88 2.72
C PRO A 398 4.51 -16.85 2.19
N CYS A 399 5.73 -16.35 1.98
CA CYS A 399 6.88 -17.16 1.56
C CYS A 399 7.30 -18.09 2.69
N SER A 400 7.44 -19.40 2.41
CA SER A 400 7.87 -20.40 3.38
C SER A 400 9.38 -20.35 3.66
N ASP A 401 10.18 -20.17 2.64
CA ASP A 401 11.66 -20.20 2.68
C ASP A 401 12.24 -18.89 2.16
N LEU A 402 12.03 -17.82 2.88
CA LEU A 402 12.49 -16.49 2.49
C LEU A 402 14.02 -16.40 2.59
N GLY A 403 14.69 -16.03 1.47
CA GLY A 403 16.13 -15.82 1.40
C GLY A 403 16.54 -14.38 1.08
N LEU A 404 15.63 -13.59 0.50
CA LEU A 404 15.94 -12.24 0.02
C LEU A 404 14.73 -11.32 0.05
N ILE A 405 14.91 -10.10 0.56
CA ILE A 405 14.00 -8.99 0.32
C ILE A 405 14.80 -7.86 -0.32
N ILE A 406 14.33 -7.37 -1.45
CA ILE A 406 14.87 -6.19 -2.12
C ILE A 406 13.83 -5.08 -2.00
N MET A 407 14.25 -3.88 -1.63
CA MET A 407 13.44 -2.66 -1.69
C MET A 407 14.07 -1.72 -2.70
N ASP A 408 13.44 -1.55 -3.85
CA ASP A 408 13.87 -0.57 -4.84
C ASP A 408 13.32 0.82 -4.50
N GLU A 409 14.08 1.88 -4.79
CA GLU A 409 13.79 3.26 -4.40
C GLU A 409 13.40 3.34 -2.89
N GLU A 410 14.26 2.82 -2.00
CA GLU A 410 13.98 2.60 -0.58
C GLU A 410 13.63 3.88 0.20
N GLN A 411 14.02 5.05 -0.34
CA GLN A 411 13.70 6.37 0.21
C GLN A 411 12.24 6.80 0.00
N GLU A 412 11.44 5.98 -0.74
CA GLU A 412 10.08 6.36 -1.07
C GLU A 412 9.15 6.37 0.14
N TYR A 413 8.49 7.50 0.36
CA TYR A 413 7.55 7.68 1.47
C TYR A 413 6.33 6.72 1.38
N THR A 414 5.96 6.21 0.19
CA THR A 414 4.84 5.29 0.00
C THR A 414 5.05 3.93 0.66
N TYR A 415 6.27 3.62 1.09
CA TYR A 415 6.56 2.45 1.94
C TYR A 415 6.06 2.59 3.38
N LYS A 416 5.70 3.79 3.83
CA LYS A 416 4.98 4.03 5.07
C LYS A 416 3.47 3.93 4.83
N SER A 417 2.75 3.21 5.71
CA SER A 417 1.29 3.13 5.65
C SER A 417 0.65 4.35 6.32
N GLU A 418 -0.32 4.96 5.66
CA GLU A 418 -1.12 6.05 6.22
C GLU A 418 -2.24 5.53 7.14
N ASN A 419 -2.72 4.32 6.88
CA ASN A 419 -3.77 3.65 7.65
C ASN A 419 -3.19 2.68 8.68
N SER A 420 -3.99 2.36 9.72
CA SER A 420 -3.62 1.34 10.71
C SER A 420 -3.49 -0.05 10.08
N PRO A 421 -2.41 -0.77 10.40
CA PRO A 421 -1.21 -0.34 11.12
C PRO A 421 -0.37 0.63 10.27
N ARG A 422 0.12 1.70 10.90
CA ARG A 422 0.97 2.70 10.22
C ARG A 422 2.41 2.22 10.10
N TYR A 423 2.61 1.01 9.59
CA TYR A 423 3.92 0.40 9.48
C TYR A 423 4.76 0.99 8.34
N HIS A 424 6.07 0.88 8.48
CA HIS A 424 7.01 1.09 7.38
C HIS A 424 7.47 -0.26 6.83
N ALA A 425 7.41 -0.45 5.51
CA ALA A 425 7.78 -1.74 4.88
C ALA A 425 9.24 -2.13 5.17
N ARG A 426 10.17 -1.16 5.25
CA ARG A 426 11.58 -1.40 5.60
C ARG A 426 11.71 -2.06 6.98
N ASP A 427 10.93 -1.63 7.96
CA ASP A 427 10.98 -2.21 9.30
C ASP A 427 10.38 -3.63 9.34
N ALA A 428 9.28 -3.86 8.62
CA ALA A 428 8.71 -5.19 8.45
C ALA A 428 9.68 -6.13 7.69
N ALA A 429 10.36 -5.63 6.64
CA ALA A 429 11.37 -6.37 5.90
C ALA A 429 12.56 -6.76 6.80
N LYS A 430 13.06 -5.83 7.63
CA LYS A 430 14.12 -6.12 8.62
C LYS A 430 13.71 -7.23 9.58
N PHE A 431 12.49 -7.15 10.12
CA PHE A 431 11.96 -8.17 11.02
C PHE A 431 11.91 -9.54 10.35
N ARG A 432 11.40 -9.59 9.12
CA ARG A 432 11.29 -10.83 8.35
C ARG A 432 12.65 -11.41 8.00
N CYS A 433 13.58 -10.58 7.50
CA CYS A 433 14.94 -11.03 7.21
C CYS A 433 15.64 -11.56 8.47
N ALA A 434 15.50 -10.87 9.60
CA ALA A 434 16.05 -11.34 10.88
C ALA A 434 15.43 -12.66 11.35
N SER A 435 14.12 -12.87 11.08
CA SER A 435 13.43 -14.12 11.47
C SER A 435 13.75 -15.32 10.56
N SER A 436 14.20 -15.08 9.35
CA SER A 436 14.43 -16.11 8.29
C SER A 436 15.90 -16.21 7.88
N ASN A 437 16.81 -15.51 8.56
CA ASN A 437 18.24 -15.43 8.18
C ASN A 437 18.43 -15.05 6.70
N ALA A 438 17.63 -14.07 6.25
CA ALA A 438 17.59 -13.63 4.85
C ALA A 438 18.39 -12.36 4.62
N LEU A 439 18.75 -12.07 3.37
CA LEU A 439 19.35 -10.81 2.94
C LEU A 439 18.28 -9.73 2.77
N LEU A 440 18.59 -8.53 3.24
CA LEU A 440 17.87 -7.30 2.91
C LEU A 440 18.74 -6.44 2.00
N VAL A 441 18.23 -6.06 0.84
CA VAL A 441 18.91 -5.14 -0.10
C VAL A 441 18.05 -3.89 -0.25
N LEU A 442 18.60 -2.76 0.16
CA LEU A 442 17.97 -1.45 0.00
C LEU A 442 18.63 -0.77 -1.21
N GLY A 443 17.87 -0.54 -2.27
CA GLY A 443 18.37 0.04 -3.51
C GLY A 443 17.86 1.46 -3.73
N SER A 444 18.78 2.39 -4.03
CA SER A 444 18.42 3.78 -4.30
C SER A 444 19.46 4.50 -5.15
N ALA A 445 19.01 5.52 -5.86
CA ALA A 445 19.88 6.53 -6.47
C ALA A 445 20.14 7.73 -5.53
N THR A 446 19.25 7.92 -4.58
CA THR A 446 19.27 8.96 -3.56
C THR A 446 18.87 8.34 -2.23
N PRO A 447 19.76 7.55 -1.59
CA PRO A 447 19.41 6.82 -0.37
C PRO A 447 18.80 7.72 0.71
N ASP A 448 17.88 7.15 1.49
CA ASP A 448 17.38 7.79 2.71
C ASP A 448 18.54 8.11 3.65
N VAL A 449 18.59 9.32 4.20
CA VAL A 449 19.67 9.79 5.07
C VAL A 449 19.89 8.86 6.27
N GLU A 450 18.81 8.28 6.81
CA GLU A 450 18.92 7.28 7.89
C GLU A 450 19.59 5.98 7.41
N SER A 451 19.28 5.52 6.18
CA SER A 451 19.88 4.31 5.60
C SER A 451 21.37 4.53 5.28
N ARG A 452 21.70 5.70 4.74
CA ARG A 452 23.09 6.07 4.47
C ARG A 452 23.91 6.19 5.75
N TYR A 453 23.35 6.80 6.81
CA TYR A 453 23.99 6.87 8.13
C TYR A 453 24.22 5.47 8.74
N ARG A 454 23.26 4.56 8.63
CA ARG A 454 23.45 3.18 9.09
C ARG A 454 24.51 2.44 8.30
N ALA A 455 24.66 2.73 7.01
CA ALA A 455 25.76 2.19 6.20
C ALA A 455 27.12 2.78 6.64
N GLU A 456 27.19 4.07 6.93
CA GLU A 456 28.39 4.72 7.48
C GLU A 456 28.81 4.11 8.83
N LYS A 457 27.83 3.74 9.66
CA LYS A 457 28.08 3.09 10.97
C LYS A 457 28.31 1.58 10.89
N GLY A 458 28.38 1.01 9.67
CA GLY A 458 28.63 -0.40 9.47
C GLY A 458 27.42 -1.33 9.81
N VAL A 459 26.22 -0.75 10.04
CA VAL A 459 24.99 -1.52 10.26
C VAL A 459 24.49 -2.11 8.94
N TYR A 460 24.70 -1.41 7.82
CA TYR A 460 24.47 -1.91 6.47
C TYR A 460 25.79 -1.98 5.71
N HIS A 461 25.94 -2.99 4.88
CA HIS A 461 27.07 -3.08 3.94
C HIS A 461 26.77 -2.17 2.73
N LEU A 462 27.69 -1.24 2.44
CA LEU A 462 27.53 -0.30 1.33
C LEU A 462 28.14 -0.85 0.04
N PHE A 463 27.35 -0.92 -1.01
CA PHE A 463 27.80 -1.21 -2.39
C PHE A 463 27.41 -0.05 -3.29
N THR A 464 28.34 0.39 -4.15
CA THR A 464 28.15 1.60 -4.96
C THR A 464 28.32 1.31 -6.44
N LEU A 465 27.38 1.78 -7.25
CA LEU A 465 27.44 1.78 -8.72
C LEU A 465 27.60 3.24 -9.19
N LYS A 466 28.83 3.66 -9.48
CA LYS A 466 29.16 5.07 -9.76
C LYS A 466 28.79 5.50 -11.17
N ASN A 467 28.81 4.56 -12.13
CA ASN A 467 28.67 4.86 -13.53
C ASN A 467 27.26 4.49 -14.06
N ARG A 468 26.75 5.29 -15.01
CA ARG A 468 25.58 4.89 -15.80
C ARG A 468 25.93 3.70 -16.70
N PHE A 469 25.00 2.78 -16.86
CA PHE A 469 25.21 1.58 -17.70
C PHE A 469 25.67 1.89 -19.13
N ASN A 470 25.21 2.99 -19.71
CA ASN A 470 25.50 3.40 -21.08
C ASN A 470 26.61 4.46 -21.19
N ALA A 471 27.38 4.73 -20.15
CA ALA A 471 28.44 5.78 -20.08
C ALA A 471 27.98 7.18 -20.56
N ARG A 472 26.65 7.47 -20.49
CA ARG A 472 26.06 8.74 -20.95
C ARG A 472 26.29 9.85 -19.93
N GLN A 473 26.51 11.07 -20.44
CA GLN A 473 26.65 12.26 -19.61
C GLN A 473 25.36 12.60 -18.87
N LEU A 474 25.49 13.21 -17.70
CA LEU A 474 24.37 13.79 -16.97
C LEU A 474 23.73 14.92 -17.77
N PRO A 475 22.42 15.14 -17.65
CA PRO A 475 21.75 16.27 -18.29
C PRO A 475 22.37 17.62 -17.83
N SER A 476 22.44 18.59 -18.72
CA SER A 476 22.78 19.96 -18.34
C SER A 476 21.62 20.58 -17.58
N VAL A 477 21.92 21.22 -16.43
CA VAL A 477 20.90 21.80 -15.56
C VAL A 477 21.07 23.31 -15.48
N ARG A 478 19.99 24.07 -15.71
CA ARG A 478 19.94 25.52 -15.53
C ARG A 478 18.98 25.87 -14.39
N ILE A 479 19.44 26.60 -13.40
CA ILE A 479 18.62 27.17 -12.33
C ILE A 479 18.16 28.56 -12.78
N VAL A 480 16.84 28.83 -12.71
CA VAL A 480 16.21 30.10 -13.05
C VAL A 480 15.71 30.78 -11.80
N ASP A 481 16.17 32.03 -11.59
CA ASP A 481 15.73 32.89 -10.50
C ASP A 481 14.39 33.55 -10.83
N MET A 482 13.30 33.06 -10.29
CA MET A 482 11.95 33.57 -10.52
C MET A 482 11.73 35.00 -9.99
N ARG A 483 12.60 35.49 -9.09
CA ARG A 483 12.56 36.91 -8.65
C ARG A 483 12.97 37.84 -9.79
N GLN A 484 13.92 37.43 -10.63
CA GLN A 484 14.32 38.21 -11.81
C GLN A 484 13.22 38.23 -12.87
N GLU A 485 12.51 37.11 -13.05
CA GLU A 485 11.34 37.03 -13.94
C GLU A 485 10.24 38.00 -13.47
N LEU A 486 9.91 38.03 -12.19
CA LEU A 486 8.93 38.96 -11.62
C LEU A 486 9.32 40.42 -11.80
N ARG A 487 10.59 40.80 -11.54
CA ARG A 487 11.13 42.14 -11.77
C ARG A 487 11.10 42.54 -13.23
N GLY A 488 11.26 41.56 -14.15
CA GLY A 488 11.12 41.74 -15.59
C GLY A 488 9.67 41.82 -16.07
N GLY A 489 8.67 41.78 -15.17
CA GLY A 489 7.25 41.86 -15.48
C GLY A 489 6.60 40.52 -15.82
N ASN A 490 7.32 39.41 -15.74
CA ASN A 490 6.78 38.08 -15.95
C ASN A 490 6.19 37.51 -14.62
N GLY A 491 4.88 37.68 -14.42
CA GLY A 491 4.13 37.13 -13.30
C GLY A 491 3.63 35.68 -13.51
N SER A 492 4.02 35.02 -14.60
CA SER A 492 3.63 33.64 -14.91
C SER A 492 4.42 32.64 -14.03
N GLU A 493 3.85 31.47 -13.81
CA GLU A 493 4.54 30.33 -13.19
C GLU A 493 5.61 29.73 -14.12
N VAL A 494 5.59 30.08 -15.41
CA VAL A 494 6.56 29.63 -16.41
C VAL A 494 7.50 30.78 -16.74
N SER A 495 8.80 30.58 -16.49
CA SER A 495 9.80 31.56 -16.86
C SER A 495 9.93 31.73 -18.36
N GLY A 496 10.34 32.90 -18.81
CA GLY A 496 10.65 33.14 -20.20
C GLY A 496 11.70 32.18 -20.77
N VAL A 497 12.67 31.81 -19.93
CA VAL A 497 13.71 30.83 -20.28
C VAL A 497 13.10 29.44 -20.53
N LEU A 498 12.22 28.95 -19.66
CA LEU A 498 11.58 27.65 -19.85
C LEU A 498 10.66 27.66 -21.07
N LEU A 499 9.90 28.72 -21.27
CA LEU A 499 9.02 28.85 -22.42
C LEU A 499 9.79 28.88 -23.77
N HIS A 500 10.95 29.55 -23.79
CA HIS A 500 11.84 29.52 -24.93
C HIS A 500 12.34 28.10 -25.25
N GLU A 501 12.85 27.38 -24.24
CA GLU A 501 13.34 26.02 -24.42
C GLU A 501 12.22 25.03 -24.82
N LEU A 502 10.99 25.23 -24.33
CA LEU A 502 9.84 24.44 -24.77
C LEU A 502 9.55 24.64 -26.28
N ARG A 503 9.55 25.91 -26.76
CA ARG A 503 9.36 26.22 -28.17
C ARG A 503 10.44 25.57 -29.03
N GLU A 504 11.71 25.70 -28.63
CA GLU A 504 12.83 25.05 -29.31
C GLU A 504 12.68 23.50 -29.33
N ASN A 505 12.25 22.91 -28.24
CA ASN A 505 12.07 21.46 -28.12
C ASN A 505 10.95 20.97 -29.08
N ILE A 506 9.84 21.71 -29.10
CA ILE A 506 8.71 21.44 -30.00
C ILE A 506 9.13 21.53 -31.44
N SER A 507 9.89 22.60 -31.81
CA SER A 507 10.37 22.80 -33.20
C SER A 507 11.28 21.67 -33.70
N ARG A 508 11.98 20.99 -32.76
CA ARG A 508 12.83 19.83 -33.05
C ARG A 508 12.06 18.49 -33.05
N GLY A 509 10.76 18.50 -32.74
CA GLY A 509 9.94 17.28 -32.58
C GLY A 509 10.31 16.46 -31.36
N GLU A 510 10.87 17.09 -30.32
CA GLU A 510 11.27 16.49 -29.09
C GLU A 510 10.20 16.67 -28.00
N GLN A 511 10.23 15.81 -27.00
CA GLN A 511 9.24 15.82 -25.91
C GLN A 511 9.79 16.45 -24.64
N SER A 512 8.89 17.06 -23.87
CA SER A 512 9.20 17.73 -22.62
C SER A 512 8.33 17.20 -21.49
N ILE A 513 8.90 17.10 -20.29
CA ILE A 513 8.17 16.80 -19.05
C ILE A 513 8.24 17.99 -18.12
N LEU A 514 7.08 18.48 -17.66
CA LEU A 514 6.97 19.54 -16.67
C LEU A 514 6.52 18.95 -15.33
N PHE A 515 7.37 19.07 -14.33
CA PHE A 515 7.15 18.56 -13.00
C PHE A 515 6.67 19.66 -12.05
N LEU A 516 5.54 19.40 -11.39
CA LEU A 516 4.99 20.25 -10.34
C LEU A 516 4.63 19.39 -9.12
N ASN A 517 5.10 19.75 -7.93
CA ASN A 517 4.71 19.06 -6.71
C ASN A 517 3.39 19.61 -6.18
N ARG A 518 2.31 18.80 -6.24
CA ARG A 518 0.95 19.22 -5.84
C ARG A 518 0.57 18.87 -4.39
N ARG A 519 1.44 18.37 -3.56
CA ARG A 519 1.03 17.99 -2.20
C ARG A 519 0.87 19.19 -1.27
N GLY A 520 -0.40 19.47 -0.91
CA GLY A 520 -0.84 20.37 0.16
C GLY A 520 -1.31 21.75 -0.35
N ALA A 521 -2.45 22.18 0.18
CA ALA A 521 -2.94 23.57 0.07
C ALA A 521 -2.10 24.57 0.90
N ALA A 522 -0.88 24.19 1.25
CA ALA A 522 0.04 25.01 2.01
C ALA A 522 0.66 26.06 1.08
N SER A 523 0.28 27.31 1.25
CA SER A 523 0.85 28.41 0.51
C SER A 523 2.15 28.85 1.18
N LEU A 524 3.24 28.82 0.45
CA LEU A 524 4.48 29.51 0.83
C LEU A 524 4.27 31.02 0.67
N VAL A 525 4.70 31.80 1.64
CA VAL A 525 4.83 33.24 1.50
C VAL A 525 6.31 33.58 1.42
N ALA A 526 6.70 34.19 0.32
CA ALA A 526 8.08 34.67 0.13
C ALA A 526 8.08 36.09 -0.45
N CYS A 527 9.17 36.80 -0.17
CA CYS A 527 9.38 38.11 -0.77
C CYS A 527 9.78 37.97 -2.25
N GLY A 528 9.07 38.67 -3.13
CA GLY A 528 9.41 38.69 -4.56
C GLY A 528 10.73 39.38 -4.89
N GLU A 529 11.26 40.21 -3.96
CA GLU A 529 12.51 40.94 -4.19
C GLU A 529 13.75 40.26 -3.61
N CYS A 530 13.74 39.90 -2.31
CA CYS A 530 14.92 39.33 -1.66
C CYS A 530 14.85 37.82 -1.44
N GLY A 531 13.67 37.19 -1.66
CA GLY A 531 13.47 35.76 -1.42
C GLY A 531 13.27 35.40 0.05
N TYR A 532 13.11 36.36 0.95
CA TYR A 532 12.85 36.10 2.36
C TYR A 532 11.64 35.19 2.55
N THR A 533 11.75 34.21 3.41
CA THR A 533 10.67 33.32 3.84
C THR A 533 10.57 33.32 5.36
N TYR A 534 9.36 33.11 5.87
CA TYR A 534 9.11 33.10 7.31
C TYR A 534 9.49 31.76 7.93
N SER A 535 10.50 31.76 8.82
CA SER A 535 10.91 30.58 9.57
C SER A 535 10.37 30.60 11.00
N CYS A 536 10.12 29.43 11.57
CA CYS A 536 9.74 29.29 12.96
C CYS A 536 10.94 29.54 13.89
N PRO A 537 10.82 30.44 14.88
CA PRO A 537 11.93 30.75 15.80
C PRO A 537 12.32 29.58 16.72
N HIS A 538 11.42 28.58 16.87
CA HIS A 538 11.64 27.43 17.75
C HIS A 538 12.07 26.16 17.04
N CYS A 539 11.71 26.02 15.75
CA CYS A 539 11.90 24.76 15.01
C CYS A 539 12.77 24.92 13.77
N SER A 540 13.13 26.14 13.38
CA SER A 540 13.88 26.45 12.15
C SER A 540 13.25 25.92 10.85
N VAL A 541 11.98 25.50 10.89
CA VAL A 541 11.20 25.13 9.71
C VAL A 541 10.38 26.33 9.23
N ASN A 542 10.06 26.39 7.95
CA ASN A 542 9.26 27.46 7.42
C ASN A 542 7.82 27.42 7.92
N LEU A 543 7.23 28.61 8.09
CA LEU A 543 5.84 28.77 8.47
C LEU A 543 4.96 28.63 7.24
N THR A 544 3.82 27.98 7.43
CA THR A 544 2.79 27.78 6.40
C THR A 544 1.71 28.83 6.53
N TRP A 545 1.35 29.48 5.43
CA TRP A 545 0.23 30.42 5.39
C TRP A 545 -1.12 29.72 5.31
N HIS A 546 -2.03 30.12 6.18
CA HIS A 546 -3.42 29.66 6.20
C HIS A 546 -4.36 30.80 5.82
N SER A 547 -4.94 30.73 4.63
CA SER A 547 -5.83 31.76 4.09
C SER A 547 -7.09 31.98 4.92
N VAL A 548 -7.63 30.92 5.54
CA VAL A 548 -8.85 31.00 6.37
C VAL A 548 -8.59 31.78 7.67
N THR A 549 -7.49 31.51 8.35
CA THR A 549 -7.14 32.18 9.62
C THR A 549 -6.31 33.44 9.40
N ARG A 550 -5.81 33.68 8.19
CA ARG A 550 -4.86 34.76 7.85
C ARG A 550 -3.66 34.80 8.78
N ARG A 551 -3.09 33.62 9.07
CA ARG A 551 -1.90 33.48 9.92
C ARG A 551 -0.87 32.54 9.31
N LEU A 552 0.38 32.83 9.62
CA LEU A 552 1.50 31.94 9.40
C LEU A 552 1.60 30.98 10.59
N VAL A 553 1.70 29.65 10.33
CA VAL A 553 1.61 28.60 11.36
C VAL A 553 2.78 27.64 11.22
N CYS A 554 3.41 27.31 12.35
CA CYS A 554 4.33 26.18 12.45
C CYS A 554 3.58 24.90 12.80
N HIS A 555 3.54 23.92 11.90
CA HIS A 555 2.87 22.64 12.15
C HIS A 555 3.66 21.70 13.08
N HIS A 556 4.89 22.05 13.48
CA HIS A 556 5.66 21.28 14.46
C HIS A 556 5.34 21.67 15.91
N CYS A 557 5.43 22.96 16.23
CA CYS A 557 5.26 23.42 17.61
C CYS A 557 3.99 24.22 17.86
N GLY A 558 3.22 24.55 16.81
CA GLY A 558 2.01 25.37 16.91
C GLY A 558 2.28 26.88 16.99
N TYR A 559 3.52 27.35 16.82
CA TYR A 559 3.82 28.78 16.78
C TYR A 559 3.03 29.47 15.66
N THR A 560 2.43 30.61 15.95
CA THR A 560 1.68 31.38 14.96
C THR A 560 2.05 32.85 15.00
N ARG A 561 2.11 33.50 13.82
CA ARG A 561 2.24 34.95 13.70
C ARG A 561 1.33 35.49 12.60
N ALA A 562 1.01 36.79 12.64
CA ALA A 562 0.36 37.49 11.53
C ALA A 562 1.34 37.61 10.36
N LEU A 563 0.80 37.74 9.15
CA LEU A 563 1.59 38.12 7.99
C LEU A 563 1.82 39.64 8.05
N ASP A 564 3.05 40.06 7.78
CA ASP A 564 3.38 41.47 7.67
C ASP A 564 2.86 42.02 6.33
N ASP A 565 2.61 43.34 6.27
CA ASP A 565 2.14 44.01 5.04
C ASP A 565 3.26 44.12 3.99
N ALA A 566 4.52 44.13 4.42
CA ALA A 566 5.70 44.17 3.58
C ALA A 566 6.81 43.24 4.13
N CYS A 567 7.79 42.92 3.32
CA CYS A 567 8.89 42.07 3.73
C CYS A 567 9.70 42.69 4.89
N PRO A 568 9.91 41.97 5.99
CA PRO A 568 10.65 42.51 7.14
C PRO A 568 12.15 42.74 6.86
N GLU A 569 12.71 42.12 5.81
CA GLU A 569 14.12 42.27 5.45
C GLU A 569 14.38 43.44 4.48
N CYS A 570 13.51 43.63 3.48
CA CYS A 570 13.77 44.60 2.39
C CYS A 570 12.63 45.56 2.11
N GLY A 571 11.48 45.42 2.79
CA GLY A 571 10.28 46.22 2.52
C GLY A 571 9.53 45.88 1.23
N GLY A 572 9.96 44.88 0.48
CA GLY A 572 9.38 44.44 -0.77
C GLY A 572 8.03 43.71 -0.60
N LEU A 573 7.35 43.46 -1.74
CA LEU A 573 6.06 42.79 -1.72
C LEU A 573 6.17 41.30 -1.37
N LEU A 574 5.28 40.85 -0.48
CA LEU A 574 5.13 39.46 -0.09
C LEU A 574 4.13 38.79 -1.03
N ASN A 575 4.57 37.72 -1.68
CA ASN A 575 3.77 36.94 -2.59
C ASN A 575 3.43 35.57 -2.03
N GLN A 576 2.22 35.08 -2.31
CA GLN A 576 1.80 33.74 -1.98
C GLN A 576 2.03 32.84 -3.20
N PHE A 577 2.76 31.75 -2.98
CA PHE A 577 3.09 30.78 -4.03
C PHE A 577 2.39 29.46 -3.77
N GLY A 578 1.69 28.96 -4.78
CA GLY A 578 0.98 27.68 -4.74
C GLY A 578 0.13 27.49 -6.00
N THR A 579 0.72 26.93 -7.06
CA THR A 579 0.04 26.68 -8.33
C THR A 579 -0.36 25.23 -8.45
N GLY A 580 -1.57 24.99 -8.99
CA GLY A 580 -2.03 23.65 -9.37
C GLY A 580 -1.67 23.31 -10.82
N THR A 581 -1.64 22.01 -11.14
CA THR A 581 -1.38 21.52 -12.52
C THR A 581 -2.37 22.05 -13.54
N GLN A 582 -3.61 22.33 -13.13
CA GLN A 582 -4.64 22.89 -14.00
C GLN A 582 -4.31 24.32 -14.44
N LYS A 583 -3.92 25.17 -13.49
CA LYS A 583 -3.55 26.56 -13.79
C LYS A 583 -2.29 26.63 -14.65
N LEU A 584 -1.32 25.74 -14.40
CA LEU A 584 -0.14 25.62 -15.25
C LEU A 584 -0.52 25.21 -16.69
N GLU A 585 -1.45 24.26 -16.84
CA GLU A 585 -1.96 23.85 -18.15
C GLU A 585 -2.63 25.01 -18.89
N GLU A 586 -3.47 25.79 -18.19
CA GLU A 586 -4.16 26.98 -18.74
C GLU A 586 -3.15 28.00 -19.25
N HIS A 587 -2.16 28.39 -18.45
CA HIS A 587 -1.11 29.33 -18.86
C HIS A 587 -0.27 28.83 -20.03
N LEU A 588 0.04 27.53 -20.08
CA LEU A 588 0.78 26.97 -21.20
C LEU A 588 -0.06 26.93 -22.48
N ARG A 589 -1.36 26.70 -22.41
CA ARG A 589 -2.26 26.77 -23.59
C ARG A 589 -2.40 28.18 -24.11
N GLU A 590 -2.40 29.18 -23.26
CA GLU A 590 -2.36 30.58 -23.68
C GLU A 590 -1.04 30.96 -24.40
N ALA A 591 0.09 30.47 -23.85
CA ALA A 591 1.42 30.75 -24.40
C ALA A 591 1.78 29.92 -25.63
N LEU A 592 1.14 28.76 -25.84
CA LEU A 592 1.39 27.74 -26.86
C LEU A 592 0.04 27.19 -27.40
N PRO A 593 -0.78 28.02 -28.12
CA PRO A 593 -2.16 27.65 -28.43
C PRO A 593 -2.32 26.42 -29.35
N ASP A 594 -1.31 26.14 -30.21
CA ASP A 594 -1.37 25.04 -31.18
C ASP A 594 -0.67 23.75 -30.70
N VAL A 595 -0.31 23.66 -29.38
CA VAL A 595 0.45 22.55 -28.84
C VAL A 595 -0.43 21.66 -28.00
N GLU A 596 -0.44 20.35 -28.30
CA GLU A 596 -1.11 19.35 -27.47
C GLU A 596 -0.34 19.17 -26.16
N ILE A 597 -1.06 19.26 -25.05
CA ILE A 597 -0.53 19.10 -23.68
C ILE A 597 -1.30 18.00 -22.98
N LEU A 598 -0.59 17.01 -22.45
CA LEU A 598 -1.17 15.99 -21.59
C LEU A 598 -0.93 16.34 -20.11
N ARG A 599 -1.94 16.06 -19.27
CA ARG A 599 -1.85 16.23 -17.83
C ARG A 599 -2.04 14.90 -17.11
N MET A 600 -1.15 14.60 -16.18
CA MET A 600 -1.16 13.39 -15.35
C MET A 600 -1.06 13.76 -13.87
N ASP A 601 -2.20 13.84 -13.20
CA ASP A 601 -2.30 14.06 -11.76
C ASP A 601 -3.39 13.18 -11.14
N ALA A 602 -3.48 13.15 -9.80
CA ALA A 602 -4.41 12.28 -9.08
C ALA A 602 -5.89 12.57 -9.42
N ASP A 603 -6.24 13.79 -9.86
CA ASP A 603 -7.62 14.16 -10.20
C ASP A 603 -7.98 13.82 -11.63
N SER A 604 -6.99 13.81 -12.54
CA SER A 604 -7.21 13.46 -13.95
C SER A 604 -7.31 11.94 -14.17
N VAL A 605 -6.98 11.13 -13.16
CA VAL A 605 -6.81 9.68 -13.26
C VAL A 605 -7.76 8.94 -12.33
N SER A 606 -9.06 8.96 -12.62
CA SER A 606 -10.08 8.34 -11.75
C SER A 606 -10.38 6.84 -12.03
N PRO A 607 -10.39 6.28 -13.25
CA PRO A 607 -10.58 4.83 -13.47
C PRO A 607 -9.25 4.07 -13.51
N ALA A 608 -9.28 2.81 -13.06
CA ALA A 608 -8.15 1.87 -13.21
C ALA A 608 -7.71 1.78 -14.69
N GLY A 609 -6.42 1.99 -14.98
CA GLY A 609 -5.85 1.94 -16.34
C GLY A 609 -5.74 3.28 -17.08
N SER A 610 -6.26 4.38 -16.52
CA SER A 610 -6.16 5.70 -17.16
C SER A 610 -4.73 6.24 -17.21
N HIS A 611 -3.87 5.89 -16.24
CA HIS A 611 -2.43 6.22 -16.24
C HIS A 611 -1.72 5.65 -17.47
N GLU A 612 -1.90 4.36 -17.72
CA GLU A 612 -1.24 3.66 -18.81
C GLU A 612 -1.69 4.22 -20.17
N LYS A 613 -2.96 4.62 -20.28
CA LYS A 613 -3.51 5.24 -21.47
C LYS A 613 -2.87 6.61 -21.77
N ILE A 614 -2.70 7.46 -20.75
CA ILE A 614 -2.02 8.77 -20.91
C ILE A 614 -0.56 8.56 -21.31
N LEU A 615 0.14 7.60 -20.69
CA LEU A 615 1.54 7.31 -20.98
C LEU A 615 1.74 6.69 -22.36
N SER A 616 0.83 5.79 -22.79
CA SER A 616 0.87 5.27 -24.17
C SER A 616 0.58 6.36 -25.20
N GLN A 617 -0.37 7.25 -24.94
CA GLN A 617 -0.61 8.42 -25.80
C GLN A 617 0.64 9.30 -25.92
N PHE A 618 1.28 9.63 -24.77
CA PHE A 618 2.50 10.43 -24.77
C PHE A 618 3.62 9.75 -25.58
N ARG A 619 3.80 8.44 -25.44
CA ARG A 619 4.82 7.68 -26.16
C ARG A 619 4.51 7.51 -27.65
N GLU A 620 3.30 7.04 -27.97
CA GLU A 620 2.94 6.62 -29.34
C GLU A 620 2.58 7.80 -30.24
N LYS A 621 1.83 8.76 -29.71
CA LYS A 621 1.44 9.96 -30.47
C LYS A 621 2.49 11.06 -30.43
N LYS A 622 3.58 10.88 -29.65
CA LYS A 622 4.67 11.85 -29.48
C LYS A 622 4.16 13.24 -29.08
N VAL A 623 3.17 13.28 -28.17
CA VAL A 623 2.65 14.56 -27.67
C VAL A 623 3.79 15.39 -27.08
N PRO A 624 3.94 16.70 -27.45
CA PRO A 624 5.13 17.47 -27.09
C PRO A 624 5.35 17.70 -25.60
N ILE A 625 4.28 17.91 -24.81
CA ILE A 625 4.38 18.29 -23.39
C ILE A 625 3.53 17.36 -22.52
N LEU A 626 4.16 16.84 -21.48
CA LEU A 626 3.50 16.14 -20.37
C LEU A 626 3.67 16.95 -19.08
N ILE A 627 2.58 17.40 -18.50
CA ILE A 627 2.54 18.01 -17.17
C ILE A 627 2.21 16.91 -16.16
N GLY A 628 2.96 16.83 -15.07
CA GLY A 628 2.59 15.87 -14.05
C GLY A 628 3.22 16.14 -12.69
N THR A 629 2.69 15.42 -11.68
CA THR A 629 3.20 15.41 -10.34
C THR A 629 4.24 14.28 -10.17
N GLN A 630 4.45 13.77 -8.97
CA GLN A 630 5.40 12.67 -8.69
C GLN A 630 5.20 11.43 -9.58
N MET A 631 4.05 11.30 -10.24
CA MET A 631 3.74 10.17 -11.13
C MET A 631 4.60 10.15 -12.40
N VAL A 632 5.05 11.31 -12.87
CA VAL A 632 5.92 11.41 -14.07
C VAL A 632 7.40 11.20 -13.77
N THR A 633 7.77 11.15 -12.48
CA THR A 633 9.17 11.04 -12.06
C THR A 633 9.69 9.60 -12.04
N LYS A 634 8.81 8.57 -12.12
CA LYS A 634 9.15 7.19 -11.79
C LYS A 634 8.75 6.18 -12.86
N GLY A 635 9.56 5.12 -12.99
CA GLY A 635 9.21 3.91 -13.76
C GLY A 635 9.07 4.10 -15.27
N LEU A 636 9.27 5.31 -15.79
CA LEU A 636 9.03 5.64 -17.18
C LEU A 636 10.35 5.91 -17.91
N ASP A 637 10.52 5.28 -19.05
CA ASP A 637 11.64 5.52 -19.95
C ASP A 637 11.09 6.03 -21.29
N PHE A 638 11.39 7.30 -21.59
CA PHE A 638 10.99 7.97 -22.80
C PHE A 638 12.24 8.44 -23.55
N GLU A 639 12.54 7.77 -24.65
CA GLU A 639 13.75 8.06 -25.44
C GLU A 639 13.76 9.45 -26.05
N ASN A 640 12.58 10.02 -26.34
CA ASN A 640 12.44 11.32 -26.99
C ASN A 640 12.30 12.50 -26.01
N VAL A 641 12.33 12.25 -24.68
CA VAL A 641 12.30 13.31 -23.67
C VAL A 641 13.70 13.89 -23.50
N THR A 642 13.89 15.10 -24.01
CA THR A 642 15.18 15.84 -23.95
C THR A 642 15.14 17.04 -23.05
N LEU A 643 13.96 17.54 -22.66
CA LEU A 643 13.78 18.67 -21.76
C LEU A 643 12.91 18.29 -20.56
N VAL A 644 13.37 18.69 -19.38
CA VAL A 644 12.60 18.58 -18.13
C VAL A 644 12.53 19.93 -17.43
N GLY A 645 11.33 20.37 -17.06
CA GLY A 645 11.08 21.58 -16.28
C GLY A 645 10.59 21.26 -14.86
N VAL A 646 11.28 21.72 -13.83
CA VAL A 646 10.80 21.76 -12.44
C VAL A 646 10.19 23.12 -12.19
N ILE A 647 8.88 23.21 -12.06
CA ILE A 647 8.13 24.48 -12.05
C ILE A 647 8.33 25.26 -10.75
N SER A 648 8.39 24.56 -9.61
CA SER A 648 8.62 25.20 -8.31
C SER A 648 9.36 24.24 -7.39
N ALA A 649 10.68 24.44 -7.22
CA ALA A 649 11.49 23.69 -6.24
C ALA A 649 11.15 24.12 -4.81
N ASP A 650 10.73 25.36 -4.62
CA ASP A 650 10.41 25.93 -3.30
C ASP A 650 9.28 25.22 -2.58
N GLN A 651 8.26 24.72 -3.31
CA GLN A 651 7.16 23.94 -2.73
C GLN A 651 7.63 22.64 -2.08
N LEU A 652 8.75 22.09 -2.55
CA LEU A 652 9.36 20.88 -1.98
C LEU A 652 10.16 21.24 -0.72
N LEU A 653 10.91 22.33 -0.75
CA LEU A 653 11.78 22.75 0.33
C LEU A 653 11.01 23.26 1.57
N TYR A 654 9.86 23.87 1.36
CA TYR A 654 9.17 24.62 2.39
C TYR A 654 7.88 23.96 2.89
N CYS A 655 7.79 22.63 2.83
CA CYS A 655 6.60 21.88 3.27
C CYS A 655 6.50 21.70 4.80
N GLY A 656 7.42 22.24 5.60
CA GLY A 656 7.35 22.18 7.07
C GLY A 656 7.68 20.82 7.69
N ASP A 657 8.38 19.93 6.96
CA ASP A 657 8.88 18.64 7.45
C ASP A 657 10.41 18.68 7.48
N TYR A 658 11.04 18.04 8.47
CA TYR A 658 12.51 17.96 8.55
C TYR A 658 13.13 17.23 7.37
N ARG A 659 12.37 16.39 6.66
CA ARG A 659 12.79 15.70 5.42
C ARG A 659 12.59 16.53 4.15
N ALA A 660 12.18 17.80 4.27
CA ALA A 660 11.88 18.63 3.10
C ALA A 660 13.07 18.74 2.14
N GLY A 661 14.27 18.97 2.69
CA GLY A 661 15.52 19.01 1.92
C GLY A 661 15.80 17.70 1.21
N GLU A 662 15.70 16.60 1.90
CA GLU A 662 15.91 15.25 1.36
C GLU A 662 14.91 14.91 0.24
N ARG A 663 13.63 15.23 0.43
CA ARG A 663 12.60 15.03 -0.59
C ARG A 663 12.83 15.90 -1.82
N CYS A 664 13.21 17.15 -1.60
CA CYS A 664 13.52 18.07 -2.68
C CYS A 664 14.72 17.56 -3.50
N PHE A 665 15.81 17.21 -2.83
CA PHE A 665 17.00 16.65 -3.47
C PHE A 665 16.66 15.40 -4.29
N SER A 666 15.97 14.43 -3.67
CA SER A 666 15.61 13.16 -4.30
C SER A 666 14.71 13.37 -5.53
N LEU A 667 13.66 14.17 -5.41
CA LEU A 667 12.71 14.41 -6.50
C LEU A 667 13.36 15.16 -7.66
N ILE A 668 14.13 16.23 -7.39
CA ILE A 668 14.84 16.96 -8.45
C ILE A 668 15.82 16.03 -9.17
N THR A 669 16.62 15.25 -8.43
CA THR A 669 17.57 14.30 -9.01
C THR A 669 16.88 13.25 -9.87
N GLN A 670 15.76 12.70 -9.42
CA GLN A 670 14.97 11.72 -10.18
C GLN A 670 14.37 12.33 -11.46
N VAL A 671 13.81 13.54 -11.37
CA VAL A 671 13.18 14.25 -12.49
C VAL A 671 14.22 14.63 -13.53
N VAL A 672 15.31 15.27 -13.11
CA VAL A 672 16.45 15.61 -13.98
C VAL A 672 17.00 14.36 -14.68
N GLY A 673 17.09 13.25 -13.96
CA GLY A 673 17.55 11.96 -14.50
C GLY A 673 16.63 11.35 -15.57
N ARG A 674 15.45 11.93 -15.85
CA ARG A 674 14.54 11.48 -16.93
C ARG A 674 14.93 12.02 -18.30
N SER A 675 15.58 13.19 -18.38
CA SER A 675 16.03 13.74 -19.67
C SER A 675 17.29 13.04 -20.19
N GLY A 676 17.40 12.93 -21.51
CA GLY A 676 18.60 12.40 -22.18
C GLY A 676 18.81 10.89 -22.00
N ARG A 677 17.75 10.10 -21.92
CA ARG A 677 17.85 8.62 -21.92
C ARG A 677 17.96 8.05 -23.32
N GLY A 678 17.53 8.77 -24.34
CA GLY A 678 17.73 8.46 -25.76
C GLY A 678 19.13 8.79 -26.26
N ALA A 679 19.32 8.92 -27.55
CA ALA A 679 20.60 9.26 -28.19
C ALA A 679 20.99 10.74 -28.03
N LYS A 680 20.01 11.61 -27.68
CA LYS A 680 20.18 13.06 -27.57
C LYS A 680 20.56 13.48 -26.14
N PRO A 681 21.38 14.56 -25.95
CA PRO A 681 21.69 15.06 -24.63
C PRO A 681 20.44 15.63 -23.95
N GLY A 682 20.31 15.37 -22.63
CA GLY A 682 19.23 15.89 -21.82
C GLY A 682 19.50 17.30 -21.29
N ARG A 683 18.43 18.08 -21.09
CA ARG A 683 18.45 19.41 -20.48
C ARG A 683 17.41 19.46 -19.36
N ALA A 684 17.69 20.19 -18.31
CA ALA A 684 16.74 20.44 -17.24
C ALA A 684 16.73 21.90 -16.81
N ILE A 685 15.54 22.43 -16.52
CA ILE A 685 15.37 23.78 -15.98
C ILE A 685 14.70 23.66 -14.61
N ILE A 686 15.34 24.25 -13.60
CA ILE A 686 14.81 24.31 -12.24
C ILE A 686 14.41 25.74 -11.94
N GLN A 687 13.15 26.02 -11.75
CA GLN A 687 12.63 27.35 -11.38
C GLN A 687 12.51 27.43 -9.86
N THR A 688 13.02 28.51 -9.29
CA THR A 688 13.01 28.74 -7.82
C THR A 688 13.10 30.22 -7.48
N PHE A 689 12.54 30.58 -6.32
CA PHE A 689 12.71 31.92 -5.71
C PHE A 689 13.95 32.00 -4.81
N THR A 690 14.60 30.85 -4.55
CA THR A 690 15.77 30.74 -3.70
C THR A 690 16.94 30.03 -4.41
N PRO A 691 17.48 30.60 -5.51
CA PRO A 691 18.50 29.95 -6.32
C PRO A 691 19.82 29.69 -5.59
N GLN A 692 20.09 30.37 -4.47
CA GLN A 692 21.27 30.17 -3.63
C GLN A 692 21.08 29.01 -2.63
N ASN A 693 19.90 28.39 -2.55
CA ASN A 693 19.68 27.28 -1.62
C ASN A 693 20.62 26.11 -1.95
N PRO A 694 21.43 25.64 -0.97
CA PRO A 694 22.44 24.61 -1.23
C PRO A 694 21.84 23.29 -1.72
N VAL A 695 20.66 22.92 -1.22
CA VAL A 695 19.96 21.69 -1.63
C VAL A 695 19.65 21.69 -3.13
N ILE A 696 19.16 22.82 -3.67
CA ILE A 696 18.87 22.96 -5.11
C ILE A 696 20.20 22.90 -5.91
N GLY A 697 21.22 23.57 -5.41
CA GLY A 697 22.55 23.57 -6.03
C GLY A 697 23.16 22.16 -6.09
N MET A 698 23.09 21.40 -5.01
CA MET A 698 23.58 20.00 -4.98
C MET A 698 22.71 19.07 -5.83
N ALA A 699 21.38 19.20 -5.79
CA ALA A 699 20.46 18.41 -6.62
C ALA A 699 20.68 18.65 -8.13
N SER A 700 20.97 19.91 -8.53
CA SER A 700 21.27 20.24 -9.92
C SER A 700 22.54 19.55 -10.46
N ARG A 701 23.51 19.29 -9.60
CA ARG A 701 24.75 18.54 -9.89
C ARG A 701 24.65 17.06 -9.59
N GLN A 702 23.54 16.61 -9.03
CA GLN A 702 23.31 15.24 -8.53
C GLN A 702 24.38 14.83 -7.47
N ASP A 703 24.83 15.79 -6.68
CA ASP A 703 25.84 15.62 -5.63
C ASP A 703 25.18 15.12 -4.33
N TYR A 704 24.93 13.81 -4.27
CA TYR A 704 24.32 13.19 -3.09
C TYR A 704 25.25 13.20 -1.88
N GLU A 705 26.55 12.99 -2.06
CA GLU A 705 27.50 12.93 -0.94
C GLU A 705 27.64 14.30 -0.26
N GLY A 706 27.71 15.39 -1.04
CA GLY A 706 27.68 16.75 -0.50
C GLY A 706 26.37 17.03 0.25
N PHE A 707 25.23 16.66 -0.34
CA PHE A 707 23.92 16.79 0.31
C PHE A 707 23.85 16.02 1.63
N TYR A 708 24.28 14.75 1.64
CA TYR A 708 24.27 13.93 2.84
C TYR A 708 25.13 14.52 3.96
N ALA A 709 26.32 15.02 3.63
CA ALA A 709 27.22 15.59 4.60
C ALA A 709 26.62 16.83 5.31
N GLU A 710 25.92 17.70 4.59
CA GLU A 710 25.24 18.86 5.17
C GLU A 710 23.99 18.46 5.95
N GLU A 711 23.15 17.60 5.38
CA GLU A 711 21.87 17.19 5.95
C GLU A 711 22.04 16.40 7.25
N ILE A 712 23.04 15.53 7.36
CA ILE A 712 23.25 14.72 8.56
C ILE A 712 23.66 15.59 9.77
N GLU A 713 24.48 16.64 9.55
CA GLU A 713 24.82 17.58 10.61
C GLU A 713 23.62 18.43 11.03
N LEU A 714 22.79 18.87 10.07
CA LEU A 714 21.56 19.60 10.37
C LEU A 714 20.61 18.75 11.23
N ARG A 715 20.42 17.47 10.91
CA ARG A 715 19.62 16.55 11.70
C ARG A 715 20.18 16.30 13.09
N ARG A 716 21.50 16.27 13.23
CA ARG A 716 22.15 16.17 14.55
C ARG A 716 21.84 17.39 15.40
N LEU A 717 21.96 18.58 14.86
CA LEU A 717 21.65 19.83 15.56
C LEU A 717 20.18 19.94 15.96
N GLN A 718 19.28 19.49 15.09
CA GLN A 718 17.83 19.54 15.32
C GLN A 718 17.29 18.35 16.14
N ASN A 719 18.14 17.40 16.53
CA ASN A 719 17.76 16.15 17.18
C ASN A 719 16.63 15.41 16.42
N CYS A 720 16.82 15.30 15.10
CA CYS A 720 15.92 14.55 14.22
C CYS A 720 16.48 13.16 13.87
N PRO A 721 15.67 12.22 13.34
CA PRO A 721 16.17 10.93 12.87
C PRO A 721 17.35 11.08 11.88
N PRO A 722 18.46 10.32 12.03
CA PRO A 722 18.63 9.09 12.84
C PRO A 722 19.05 9.28 14.29
N PHE A 723 19.18 10.49 14.81
CA PHE A 723 19.69 10.76 16.17
C PHE A 723 18.60 10.65 17.25
N SER A 724 17.35 10.82 16.87
CA SER A 724 16.17 10.55 17.71
C SER A 724 15.10 9.83 16.89
N ASP A 725 14.04 9.41 17.54
CA ASP A 725 12.79 8.98 16.90
C ASP A 725 11.71 10.04 17.11
N ILE A 726 10.71 10.06 16.27
CA ILE A 726 9.57 10.96 16.39
C ILE A 726 8.30 10.16 16.60
N VAL A 727 7.57 10.48 17.67
CA VAL A 727 6.23 9.93 17.90
C VAL A 727 5.24 11.09 17.90
N THR A 728 4.24 11.01 17.03
CA THR A 728 3.13 11.97 17.04
C THR A 728 1.90 11.36 17.66
N VAL A 729 1.23 12.11 18.54
CA VAL A 729 -0.08 11.75 19.06
C VAL A 729 -1.09 12.74 18.48
N THR A 730 -1.96 12.26 17.62
CA THR A 730 -2.98 13.06 16.95
C THR A 730 -4.31 12.91 17.67
N VAL A 731 -4.97 14.06 17.91
CA VAL A 731 -6.27 14.17 18.54
C VAL A 731 -7.26 14.77 17.55
N SER A 732 -8.45 14.17 17.45
CA SER A 732 -9.48 14.60 16.52
C SER A 732 -10.87 14.58 17.16
N ALA A 733 -11.63 15.68 17.04
CA ALA A 733 -13.03 15.78 17.46
C ALA A 733 -13.78 16.86 16.66
N GLU A 734 -15.09 16.89 16.79
CA GLU A 734 -15.94 17.91 16.17
C GLU A 734 -15.80 19.29 16.86
N ASP A 735 -15.53 19.28 18.17
CA ASP A 735 -15.28 20.49 18.96
C ASP A 735 -13.78 20.74 19.15
N GLU A 736 -13.31 21.90 18.68
CA GLU A 736 -11.89 22.28 18.72
C GLU A 736 -11.38 22.44 20.16
N SER A 737 -12.20 22.96 21.08
CA SER A 737 -11.85 23.15 22.48
C SER A 737 -11.56 21.82 23.17
N SER A 738 -12.32 20.78 22.86
CA SER A 738 -12.12 19.42 23.37
C SER A 738 -10.83 18.80 22.83
N VAL A 739 -10.49 19.07 21.56
CA VAL A 739 -9.21 18.66 20.96
C VAL A 739 -8.04 19.30 21.70
N LEU A 740 -8.10 20.62 21.89
CA LEU A 740 -7.02 21.38 22.55
C LEU A 740 -6.85 20.97 24.02
N ARG A 741 -7.93 20.77 24.77
CA ARG A 741 -7.87 20.26 26.15
C ARG A 741 -7.18 18.89 26.21
N CYS A 742 -7.58 17.96 25.35
CA CYS A 742 -6.98 16.63 25.29
C CYS A 742 -5.51 16.69 24.89
N CYS A 743 -5.14 17.48 23.88
CA CYS A 743 -3.74 17.67 23.49
C CYS A 743 -2.90 18.27 24.61
N THR A 744 -3.42 19.26 25.33
CA THR A 744 -2.74 19.90 26.47
C THR A 744 -2.51 18.88 27.58
N TYR A 745 -3.52 18.08 27.92
CA TYR A 745 -3.40 16.99 28.87
C TYR A 745 -2.30 16.00 28.47
N ILE A 746 -2.30 15.53 27.21
CA ILE A 746 -1.31 14.60 26.69
C ILE A 746 0.11 15.19 26.77
N ARG A 747 0.28 16.45 26.32
CA ARG A 747 1.56 17.16 26.38
C ARG A 747 2.09 17.26 27.80
N ASP A 748 1.26 17.70 28.72
CA ASP A 748 1.67 17.98 30.10
C ASP A 748 1.96 16.68 30.85
N ARG A 749 1.22 15.61 30.56
CA ARG A 749 1.47 14.28 31.09
C ARG A 749 2.80 13.71 30.58
N ILE A 750 3.07 13.81 29.27
CA ILE A 750 4.36 13.38 28.70
C ILE A 750 5.52 14.18 29.32
N ARG A 751 5.37 15.51 29.43
CA ARG A 751 6.40 16.36 30.06
C ARG A 751 6.66 16.00 31.52
N SER A 752 5.61 15.66 32.26
CA SER A 752 5.73 15.25 33.67
C SER A 752 6.48 13.92 33.81
N GLU A 753 6.11 12.91 33.02
CA GLU A 753 6.70 11.58 33.08
C GLU A 753 8.14 11.54 32.57
N LEU A 754 8.47 12.38 31.57
CA LEU A 754 9.82 12.44 31.00
C LEU A 754 10.68 13.54 31.60
N ARG A 755 10.30 14.07 32.77
CA ARG A 755 11.05 15.09 33.48
C ARG A 755 12.47 14.58 33.80
N GLY A 756 13.51 15.27 33.29
CA GLY A 756 14.91 14.90 33.48
C GLY A 756 15.52 14.06 32.35
N ARG A 757 14.72 13.55 31.40
CA ARG A 757 15.28 12.93 30.21
C ARG A 757 15.77 14.00 29.22
N LYS A 758 17.09 14.07 29.02
CA LYS A 758 17.72 15.05 28.11
C LYS A 758 17.52 14.70 26.62
N ASP A 759 17.19 13.44 26.32
CA ASP A 759 16.97 12.90 24.99
C ASP A 759 15.52 13.04 24.52
N ALA A 760 14.64 13.67 25.34
CA ALA A 760 13.22 13.81 25.04
C ALA A 760 12.80 15.29 24.95
N ALA A 761 12.10 15.64 23.87
CA ALA A 761 11.50 16.96 23.68
C ALA A 761 10.04 16.83 23.24
N VAL A 762 9.14 17.60 23.86
CA VAL A 762 7.70 17.57 23.59
C VAL A 762 7.25 18.89 23.01
N LEU A 763 6.72 18.85 21.77
CA LEU A 763 6.25 19.99 21.00
C LEU A 763 4.72 19.95 20.86
N GLY A 764 4.14 21.14 20.67
CA GLY A 764 2.69 21.27 20.45
C GLY A 764 1.92 21.69 21.72
N PRO A 765 0.56 21.69 21.67
CA PRO A 765 -0.27 21.24 20.54
C PRO A 765 -0.09 22.08 19.26
N ALA A 766 -0.04 21.43 18.12
CA ALA A 766 0.06 22.05 16.82
C ALA A 766 -1.07 21.55 15.89
N PRO A 767 -1.70 22.44 15.11
CA PRO A 767 -2.70 22.01 14.12
C PRO A 767 -2.04 21.23 13.00
N LEU A 768 -2.74 20.23 12.43
CA LEU A 768 -2.28 19.56 11.22
C LEU A 768 -2.40 20.51 10.00
N PRO A 769 -1.65 20.24 8.89
CA PRO A 769 -1.72 21.05 7.66
C PRO A 769 -3.16 21.24 7.15
N VAL A 770 -4.00 20.21 7.23
CA VAL A 770 -5.45 20.32 7.04
C VAL A 770 -6.12 20.20 8.40
N VAL A 771 -6.42 21.35 9.01
CA VAL A 771 -6.92 21.43 10.39
C VAL A 771 -8.26 20.73 10.58
N ARG A 772 -9.14 20.75 9.57
CA ARG A 772 -10.50 20.19 9.65
C ARG A 772 -10.78 19.27 8.48
N VAL A 773 -11.13 18.02 8.78
CA VAL A 773 -11.52 17.01 7.79
C VAL A 773 -12.81 16.33 8.26
N SER A 774 -13.80 16.17 7.39
CA SER A 774 -15.09 15.56 7.71
C SER A 774 -15.71 16.13 9.00
N ASN A 775 -15.71 17.45 9.11
CA ASN A 775 -16.20 18.21 10.27
C ASN A 775 -15.45 17.96 11.59
N ARG A 776 -14.27 17.35 11.57
CA ARG A 776 -13.46 17.12 12.76
C ARG A 776 -12.17 17.94 12.71
N TYR A 777 -11.90 18.67 13.79
CA TYR A 777 -10.62 19.37 14.01
C TYR A 777 -9.55 18.38 14.36
N ARG A 778 -8.31 18.66 13.95
CA ARG A 778 -7.16 17.77 14.13
C ARG A 778 -5.94 18.54 14.61
N TYR A 779 -5.46 18.17 15.78
CA TYR A 779 -4.23 18.71 16.37
C TYR A 779 -3.31 17.56 16.77
N ARG A 780 -2.03 17.85 16.94
CA ARG A 780 -1.05 16.85 17.36
C ARG A 780 -0.13 17.37 18.45
N VAL A 781 0.38 16.43 19.23
CA VAL A 781 1.54 16.56 20.12
C VAL A 781 2.65 15.71 19.53
N THR A 782 3.85 16.30 19.38
CA THR A 782 5.02 15.63 18.80
C THR A 782 6.05 15.40 19.89
N LEU A 783 6.53 14.17 20.01
CA LEU A 783 7.57 13.75 20.95
C LEU A 783 8.81 13.34 20.15
N HIS A 784 9.93 14.05 20.34
CA HIS A 784 11.26 13.63 19.92
C HIS A 784 11.87 12.84 21.06
N CYS A 785 12.32 11.62 20.83
CA CYS A 785 12.86 10.76 21.89
C CYS A 785 13.62 9.56 21.30
N ARG A 786 14.33 8.83 22.15
CA ARG A 786 14.72 7.45 21.82
C ARG A 786 13.52 6.54 22.09
N PHE A 787 13.00 5.88 21.05
CA PHE A 787 11.79 5.06 21.14
C PHE A 787 12.06 3.69 21.81
N ASP A 788 12.07 3.70 23.12
CA ASP A 788 12.27 2.53 23.97
C ASP A 788 10.95 1.95 24.54
N LYS A 789 11.05 0.98 25.40
CA LYS A 789 9.90 0.32 26.07
C LYS A 789 9.13 1.28 26.96
N GLU A 790 9.82 2.21 27.64
CA GLU A 790 9.20 3.18 28.53
C GLU A 790 8.30 4.13 27.76
N ILE A 791 8.81 4.71 26.68
CA ILE A 791 8.05 5.59 25.77
C ILE A 791 6.84 4.85 25.18
N ARG A 792 7.02 3.61 24.73
CA ARG A 792 5.90 2.81 24.20
C ARG A 792 4.80 2.61 25.24
N THR A 793 5.19 2.29 26.47
CA THR A 793 4.24 2.08 27.57
C THR A 793 3.51 3.37 27.92
N LEU A 794 4.23 4.48 28.01
CA LEU A 794 3.67 5.80 28.28
C LEU A 794 2.63 6.20 27.22
N VAL A 795 3.03 6.16 25.93
CA VAL A 795 2.13 6.53 24.82
C VAL A 795 0.94 5.59 24.76
N SER A 796 1.13 4.27 24.90
CA SER A 796 0.04 3.30 24.92
C SER A 796 -0.95 3.58 26.06
N GLY A 797 -0.44 3.88 27.26
CA GLY A 797 -1.26 4.24 28.41
C GLY A 797 -2.10 5.50 28.16
N LEU A 798 -1.51 6.53 27.56
CA LEU A 798 -2.21 7.76 27.19
C LEU A 798 -3.31 7.51 26.14
N LEU A 799 -3.04 6.70 25.12
CA LEU A 799 -4.03 6.32 24.12
C LEU A 799 -5.22 5.59 24.77
N ILE A 800 -4.95 4.65 25.66
CA ILE A 800 -6.00 3.94 26.39
C ILE A 800 -6.82 4.91 27.26
N GLN A 801 -6.15 5.72 28.06
CA GLN A 801 -6.79 6.66 28.97
C GLN A 801 -7.67 7.68 28.23
N CYS A 802 -7.15 8.35 27.20
CA CYS A 802 -7.89 9.37 26.46
C CYS A 802 -9.08 8.80 25.69
N ASN A 803 -8.96 7.59 25.12
CA ASN A 803 -10.07 6.95 24.38
C ASN A 803 -11.14 6.30 25.29
N THR A 804 -10.86 6.10 26.59
CA THR A 804 -11.81 5.47 27.54
C THR A 804 -12.40 6.45 28.54
N ALA A 805 -11.77 7.58 28.80
CA ALA A 805 -12.22 8.57 29.78
C ALA A 805 -13.52 9.24 29.32
N LYS A 806 -14.50 9.35 30.25
CA LYS A 806 -15.78 10.00 29.97
C LYS A 806 -15.62 11.48 29.56
N GLU A 807 -14.62 12.14 30.09
CA GLU A 807 -14.24 13.54 29.83
C GLU A 807 -13.92 13.79 28.34
N TYR A 808 -13.36 12.80 27.68
CA TYR A 808 -12.97 12.85 26.25
C TYR A 808 -13.93 12.09 25.33
N LYS A 809 -15.19 11.94 25.73
CA LYS A 809 -16.20 11.28 24.90
C LYS A 809 -16.33 12.00 23.54
N GLY A 810 -16.23 11.26 22.42
CA GLY A 810 -16.25 11.80 21.06
C GLY A 810 -14.89 12.26 20.50
N VAL A 811 -13.86 12.29 21.37
CA VAL A 811 -12.47 12.53 20.95
C VAL A 811 -11.85 11.22 20.49
N LEU A 812 -11.16 11.23 19.35
CA LEU A 812 -10.37 10.13 18.82
C LEU A 812 -8.90 10.46 18.99
N VAL A 813 -8.15 9.56 19.62
CA VAL A 813 -6.71 9.72 19.83
C VAL A 813 -5.97 8.53 19.23
N PHE A 814 -4.95 8.80 18.43
CA PHE A 814 -4.07 7.76 17.86
C PHE A 814 -2.63 8.26 17.79
N ALA A 815 -1.70 7.32 17.77
CA ALA A 815 -0.28 7.64 17.65
C ALA A 815 0.31 7.14 16.33
N ASP A 816 1.38 7.79 15.88
CA ASP A 816 2.19 7.36 14.75
C ASP A 816 3.68 7.47 15.09
N TYR A 817 4.42 6.41 14.76
CA TYR A 817 5.86 6.31 14.96
C TYR A 817 6.58 6.68 13.67
N ASN A 818 7.52 7.62 13.73
CA ASN A 818 8.25 8.18 12.60
C ASN A 818 7.30 8.48 11.41
N PRO A 819 6.34 9.42 11.60
CA PRO A 819 5.37 9.77 10.56
C PRO A 819 6.08 10.32 9.33
N MET A 820 5.51 10.07 8.16
CA MET A 820 5.91 10.64 6.88
C MET A 820 4.75 11.49 6.37
N GLU A 821 4.87 12.81 6.50
CA GLU A 821 3.83 13.77 6.09
C GLU A 821 4.13 14.45 4.77
#